data_845b5b4702b68d97ec44ddd4dfa9bf45
#
_entry.id   845b5b4702b68d97ec44ddd4dfa9bf45
#
_cell.length_a   1.000
_cell.length_b   1.000
_cell.length_c   1.000
_cell.angle_alpha   90.00
_cell.angle_beta   90.00
_cell.angle_gamma   90.00
#
_symmetry.space_group_name_H-M   'P 1'
#
loop_
_entity.id
_entity.type
_entity.pdbx_description
1 polymer ?
#
loop_
_entity_poly.entity_id
_entity_poly.type
_entity_poly.pdbx_seq_one_letter_code
_entity_poly.pdbx_strand_id
1 'polypeptide(L)'
;MLKLLAGAAMAALVGLSAPSGAAMAAAPLEAYGGLPSIESVVISPDGSALALIVTINDERRIIVKSLSGPVLASTVVGNRKVRNVQWAGVDHVVVEASLTTSIEDTTYVGEHWQAVSLNVRTGKYIQLPDQVLDSVLNIVQGRLQPGNSGKKAVVYTPLYATVAANMQSKNGHLDLYKIDLDSGVASRMQMGDSQTADYLVKPDGAVVAKASYKNNEATNDATWTLSLRHGSSWQDVAKTTDARNTPELWGMSPDGQSVIIDTWDKPNELWRPTSVALADGKVGDYIGPPRKQGALIDEDGVVLAFTYRSAGLVEYDFVEPRLKALWPAYRNAFKGQDVSLESWTPDFTKLILFVSSSNSAGTYYIADTKTKRVDPIGSPYPKIAPADVANIKMIQYPAADGLTIQAVLTTPKGRPEANLPLVVLPHGGPQSQDDVTFDWWAQAIASRGYAVLQPNFRGSTNADHAFMEAGNGEWGGKMQTDLSDGVAFLAKAGVVDPKRVCIFGASYGGYAALAGVALQKGVYRCAVSVAGPSDLAGRLHDEILIYGDKSDLIRYRKRVYGVQSASDPKLKAISPALHAQDVEAPVLLIHGKDDTVVPFSESQKMASALKSAGKPYEFVTLNGEDHWLSNGATRKQMLTAGMAFIEKYNPPN
;
A
#
# COMPACT_ATOMS: atom_id res chain seq x y z
N MET A 1 0.45 -41.08 2.64
CA MET A 1 0.92 -40.92 4.04
C MET A 1 2.32 -40.35 3.99
N LEU A 2 2.48 -39.06 4.10
CA LEU A 2 3.78 -38.37 4.14
C LEU A 2 4.11 -38.07 5.61
N LYS A 3 5.17 -38.69 6.11
CA LYS A 3 5.76 -38.29 7.40
C LYS A 3 6.74 -37.16 7.13
N LEU A 4 6.39 -35.93 7.56
CA LEU A 4 7.34 -34.85 7.70
C LEU A 4 8.26 -35.16 8.88
N LEU A 5 9.55 -35.29 8.61
CA LEU A 5 10.60 -35.30 9.63
C LEU A 5 10.90 -33.82 9.98
N ALA A 6 10.32 -33.36 11.07
CA ALA A 6 10.76 -32.16 11.73
C ALA A 6 12.10 -32.46 12.43
N GLY A 7 13.19 -31.90 11.92
CA GLY A 7 14.49 -31.94 12.58
C GLY A 7 14.48 -31.04 13.81
N ALA A 8 14.23 -31.60 14.98
CA ALA A 8 14.38 -30.93 16.25
C ALA A 8 15.87 -30.82 16.58
N ALA A 9 16.42 -29.61 16.57
CA ALA A 9 17.68 -29.33 17.23
C ALA A 9 17.45 -29.36 18.75
N MET A 10 17.87 -30.44 19.41
CA MET A 10 17.95 -30.52 20.87
C MET A 10 19.05 -29.59 21.37
N ALA A 11 18.66 -28.46 21.93
CA ALA A 11 19.53 -27.70 22.80
C ALA A 11 19.52 -28.34 24.20
N ALA A 12 20.68 -28.69 24.70
CA ALA A 12 20.88 -29.27 26.04
C ALA A 12 20.37 -28.30 27.09
N LEU A 13 19.38 -28.73 27.90
CA LEU A 13 18.96 -28.06 29.12
C LEU A 13 20.04 -28.27 30.19
N VAL A 14 20.85 -27.25 30.42
CA VAL A 14 21.54 -27.08 31.69
C VAL A 14 20.58 -26.33 32.61
N GLY A 15 20.10 -27.00 33.62
CA GLY A 15 19.23 -26.43 34.63
C GLY A 15 19.98 -25.36 35.46
N LEU A 16 19.73 -24.10 35.13
CA LEU A 16 19.98 -22.96 36.02
C LEU A 16 18.61 -22.48 36.52
N SER A 17 18.35 -22.62 37.78
CA SER A 17 17.22 -22.01 38.48
C SER A 17 17.23 -20.50 38.21
N ALA A 18 16.31 -20.03 37.37
CA ALA A 18 16.13 -18.62 37.11
C ALA A 18 15.53 -17.93 38.35
N PRO A 19 16.03 -16.77 38.76
CA PRO A 19 15.34 -15.94 39.73
C PRO A 19 14.02 -15.47 39.18
N SER A 20 12.98 -15.56 40.00
CA SER A 20 11.62 -15.12 39.72
C SER A 20 11.58 -13.65 39.28
N GLY A 21 11.05 -13.39 38.09
CA GLY A 21 10.25 -12.19 37.80
C GLY A 21 10.98 -10.89 37.54
N ALA A 22 11.99 -10.86 36.67
CA ALA A 22 12.24 -9.64 35.91
C ALA A 22 11.32 -9.66 34.69
N ALA A 23 10.27 -8.83 34.66
CA ALA A 23 9.53 -8.55 33.45
C ALA A 23 10.57 -8.11 32.41
N MET A 24 10.72 -8.87 31.32
CA MET A 24 11.58 -8.43 30.23
C MET A 24 11.06 -7.07 29.75
N ALA A 25 11.94 -6.07 29.72
CA ALA A 25 11.57 -4.74 29.23
C ALA A 25 11.12 -4.89 27.79
N ALA A 26 9.94 -4.31 27.45
CA ALA A 26 9.43 -4.31 26.09
C ALA A 26 10.49 -3.77 25.13
N ALA A 27 10.49 -4.25 23.87
CA ALA A 27 11.40 -3.75 22.85
C ALA A 27 11.33 -2.20 22.76
N PRO A 28 12.46 -1.51 22.50
CA PRO A 28 12.48 -0.06 22.41
C PRO A 28 11.63 0.43 21.21
N LEU A 29 11.08 1.66 21.27
CA LEU A 29 10.23 2.22 20.21
C LEU A 29 10.94 2.24 18.85
N GLU A 30 12.25 2.43 18.85
CA GLU A 30 13.09 2.41 17.65
C GLU A 30 13.08 1.05 16.93
N ALA A 31 12.80 -0.04 17.64
CA ALA A 31 12.68 -1.37 17.03
C ALA A 31 11.40 -1.49 16.17
N TYR A 32 10.34 -0.78 16.55
CA TYR A 32 9.08 -0.71 15.79
C TYR A 32 9.10 0.37 14.72
N GLY A 33 9.55 1.59 15.08
CA GLY A 33 9.56 2.76 14.21
C GLY A 33 10.67 2.75 13.15
N GLY A 34 11.67 1.87 13.25
CA GLY A 34 12.68 1.68 12.21
C GLY A 34 12.07 1.12 10.92
N LEU A 35 12.76 1.33 9.78
CA LEU A 35 12.41 0.61 8.55
C LEU A 35 12.64 -0.89 8.75
N PRO A 36 11.88 -1.75 8.04
CA PRO A 36 12.13 -3.18 8.07
C PRO A 36 13.57 -3.52 7.69
N SER A 37 14.19 -4.47 8.41
CA SER A 37 15.53 -4.95 8.05
C SER A 37 15.55 -5.67 6.70
N ILE A 38 14.43 -6.32 6.33
CA ILE A 38 14.16 -6.88 5.01
C ILE A 38 12.78 -6.37 4.60
N GLU A 39 12.72 -5.60 3.51
CA GLU A 39 11.48 -5.03 2.99
C GLU A 39 10.89 -5.89 1.86
N SER A 40 11.75 -6.53 1.07
CA SER A 40 11.34 -7.39 -0.05
C SER A 40 12.40 -8.45 -0.34
N VAL A 41 11.95 -9.60 -0.85
CA VAL A 41 12.79 -10.71 -1.31
C VAL A 41 12.23 -11.25 -2.61
N VAL A 42 13.01 -11.25 -3.69
CA VAL A 42 12.64 -11.86 -4.96
C VAL A 42 13.72 -12.83 -5.45
N ILE A 43 13.29 -13.96 -5.98
CA ILE A 43 14.19 -15.01 -6.48
C ILE A 43 14.46 -14.83 -7.97
N SER A 44 15.71 -15.10 -8.40
CA SER A 44 16.05 -15.09 -9.83
C SER A 44 15.30 -16.16 -10.61
N PRO A 45 14.99 -15.96 -11.90
CA PRO A 45 14.26 -16.93 -12.72
C PRO A 45 14.92 -18.32 -12.79
N ASP A 46 16.23 -18.39 -12.70
CA ASP A 46 16.99 -19.66 -12.66
C ASP A 46 17.07 -20.28 -11.25
N GLY A 47 16.54 -19.58 -10.24
CA GLY A 47 16.54 -20.03 -8.85
C GLY A 47 17.92 -20.06 -8.19
N SER A 48 18.91 -19.35 -8.71
CA SER A 48 20.30 -19.35 -8.22
C SER A 48 20.60 -18.26 -7.20
N ALA A 49 19.82 -17.17 -7.22
CA ALA A 49 20.08 -15.97 -6.41
C ALA A 49 18.80 -15.33 -5.86
N LEU A 50 18.96 -14.53 -4.81
CA LEU A 50 17.93 -13.66 -4.24
C LEU A 50 18.35 -12.21 -4.42
N ALA A 51 17.41 -11.36 -4.83
CA ALA A 51 17.54 -9.92 -4.68
C ALA A 51 16.69 -9.46 -3.49
N LEU A 52 17.30 -8.69 -2.59
CA LEU A 52 16.70 -8.24 -1.35
C LEU A 52 16.76 -6.72 -1.26
N ILE A 53 15.68 -6.12 -0.81
CA ILE A 53 15.71 -4.75 -0.29
C ILE A 53 15.90 -4.86 1.22
N VAL A 54 17.00 -4.33 1.70
CA VAL A 54 17.37 -4.39 3.13
C VAL A 54 17.68 -3.01 3.68
N THR A 55 17.47 -2.82 4.97
CA THR A 55 17.90 -1.63 5.70
C THR A 55 19.07 -1.98 6.60
N ILE A 56 20.22 -1.34 6.37
CA ILE A 56 21.45 -1.47 7.17
C ILE A 56 21.85 -0.08 7.67
N ASN A 57 21.91 0.12 8.98
CA ASN A 57 22.22 1.42 9.61
C ASN A 57 21.32 2.56 9.09
N ASP A 58 20.02 2.31 9.01
CA ASP A 58 18.99 3.22 8.49
C ASP A 58 19.11 3.58 6.99
N GLU A 59 19.96 2.88 6.26
CA GLU A 59 20.14 3.07 4.82
C GLU A 59 19.59 1.89 4.02
N ARG A 60 18.69 2.15 3.07
CA ARG A 60 18.18 1.14 2.15
C ARG A 60 19.22 0.72 1.14
N ARG A 61 19.35 -0.58 0.96
CA ARG A 61 20.27 -1.21 0.01
C ARG A 61 19.56 -2.31 -0.79
N ILE A 62 19.96 -2.43 -2.03
CA ILE A 62 19.72 -3.62 -2.83
C ILE A 62 20.89 -4.56 -2.60
N ILE A 63 20.61 -5.79 -2.19
CA ILE A 63 21.64 -6.83 -2.09
C ILE A 63 21.19 -8.00 -2.96
N VAL A 64 22.05 -8.40 -3.89
CA VAL A 64 21.88 -9.65 -4.65
C VAL A 64 22.83 -10.68 -4.09
N LYS A 65 22.30 -11.80 -3.64
CA LYS A 65 23.04 -12.86 -2.97
C LYS A 65 22.78 -14.20 -3.66
N SER A 66 23.85 -14.96 -3.96
CA SER A 66 23.72 -16.35 -4.40
C SER A 66 23.14 -17.22 -3.29
N LEU A 67 22.28 -18.17 -3.63
CA LEU A 67 21.79 -19.19 -2.68
C LEU A 67 22.92 -20.07 -2.13
N SER A 68 24.03 -20.22 -2.86
CA SER A 68 25.21 -20.98 -2.44
C SER A 68 26.20 -20.20 -1.57
N GLY A 69 26.00 -18.86 -1.38
CA GLY A 69 26.82 -18.12 -0.42
C GLY A 69 27.12 -16.66 -0.72
N PRO A 70 27.93 -16.24 -1.72
CA PRO A 70 28.45 -14.88 -1.77
C PRO A 70 27.42 -13.83 -2.20
N VAL A 71 27.66 -12.59 -1.76
CA VAL A 71 26.99 -11.40 -2.32
C VAL A 71 27.55 -11.18 -3.73
N LEU A 72 26.65 -11.13 -4.72
CA LEU A 72 26.98 -10.91 -6.13
C LEU A 72 27.03 -9.43 -6.47
N ALA A 73 26.08 -8.66 -5.95
CA ALA A 73 26.02 -7.21 -6.13
C ALA A 73 25.39 -6.53 -4.91
N SER A 74 25.77 -5.29 -4.65
CA SER A 74 25.15 -4.45 -3.62
C SER A 74 25.25 -2.98 -4.02
N THR A 75 24.13 -2.25 -3.86
CA THR A 75 24.11 -0.81 -4.09
C THR A 75 23.19 -0.12 -3.09
N VAL A 76 23.47 1.17 -2.82
CA VAL A 76 22.64 2.02 -1.97
C VAL A 76 21.50 2.59 -2.81
N VAL A 77 20.29 2.58 -2.27
CA VAL A 77 19.14 3.21 -2.93
C VAL A 77 19.13 4.73 -2.71
N GLY A 78 19.79 5.21 -1.67
CA GLY A 78 19.80 6.62 -1.26
C GLY A 78 18.44 7.04 -0.67
N ASN A 79 18.06 8.30 -0.91
CA ASN A 79 16.80 8.88 -0.41
C ASN A 79 15.55 8.47 -1.24
N ARG A 80 15.73 7.56 -2.22
CA ARG A 80 14.62 7.08 -3.01
C ARG A 80 13.77 6.10 -2.19
N LYS A 81 12.47 6.17 -2.39
CA LYS A 81 11.50 5.27 -1.79
C LYS A 81 11.33 4.07 -2.72
N VAL A 82 11.79 2.90 -2.31
CA VAL A 82 11.61 1.68 -3.11
C VAL A 82 10.12 1.34 -3.15
N ARG A 83 9.62 1.07 -4.35
CA ARG A 83 8.22 0.73 -4.59
C ARG A 83 8.05 -0.72 -5.07
N ASN A 84 8.99 -1.17 -5.90
CA ASN A 84 8.99 -2.53 -6.42
C ASN A 84 10.42 -2.99 -6.71
N VAL A 85 10.64 -4.30 -6.69
CA VAL A 85 11.87 -4.96 -7.13
C VAL A 85 11.50 -6.21 -7.90
N GLN A 86 12.09 -6.39 -9.08
CA GLN A 86 11.86 -7.56 -9.93
C GLN A 86 13.13 -7.94 -10.69
N TRP A 87 13.21 -9.19 -11.08
CA TRP A 87 14.24 -9.66 -12.00
C TRP A 87 13.84 -9.35 -13.45
N ALA A 88 14.82 -9.11 -14.28
CA ALA A 88 14.69 -9.02 -15.74
C ALA A 88 15.74 -9.93 -16.36
N GLY A 89 15.34 -11.16 -16.65
CA GLY A 89 16.26 -12.27 -16.91
C GLY A 89 17.08 -12.63 -15.67
N VAL A 90 18.23 -13.31 -15.87
CA VAL A 90 19.09 -13.79 -14.77
C VAL A 90 20.20 -12.81 -14.37
N ASP A 91 20.38 -11.73 -15.14
CA ASP A 91 21.52 -10.83 -15.00
C ASP A 91 21.16 -9.43 -14.49
N HIS A 92 19.88 -9.06 -14.49
CA HIS A 92 19.44 -7.73 -14.12
C HIS A 92 18.38 -7.77 -13.04
N VAL A 93 18.51 -6.85 -12.08
CA VAL A 93 17.45 -6.51 -11.11
C VAL A 93 16.97 -5.11 -11.42
N VAL A 94 15.68 -4.96 -11.70
CA VAL A 94 15.02 -3.69 -11.93
C VAL A 94 14.32 -3.27 -10.65
N VAL A 95 14.58 -2.03 -10.22
CA VAL A 95 13.98 -1.44 -9.02
C VAL A 95 13.22 -0.21 -9.41
N GLU A 96 11.94 -0.19 -9.06
CA GLU A 96 11.11 1.00 -9.12
C GLU A 96 11.24 1.76 -7.82
N ALA A 97 11.49 3.03 -7.92
CA ALA A 97 11.60 3.92 -6.77
C ALA A 97 10.97 5.26 -7.10
N SER A 98 10.52 5.98 -6.08
CA SER A 98 10.00 7.33 -6.25
C SER A 98 10.79 8.32 -5.40
N LEU A 99 10.71 9.57 -5.79
CA LEU A 99 11.22 10.70 -5.03
C LEU A 99 10.31 11.92 -5.21
N THR A 100 10.24 12.74 -4.17
CA THR A 100 9.56 14.04 -4.22
C THR A 100 10.55 15.07 -4.73
N THR A 101 10.27 15.64 -5.90
CA THR A 101 11.13 16.66 -6.52
C THR A 101 10.31 17.57 -7.44
N SER A 102 10.87 18.71 -7.81
CA SER A 102 10.34 19.55 -8.89
C SER A 102 10.72 18.94 -10.24
N ILE A 103 9.84 19.13 -11.22
CA ILE A 103 10.21 18.89 -12.61
C ILE A 103 10.99 20.11 -13.09
N GLU A 104 12.11 19.85 -13.79
CA GLU A 104 12.98 20.88 -14.35
C GLU A 104 12.15 21.93 -15.12
N ASP A 105 12.51 23.20 -14.96
CA ASP A 105 11.82 24.37 -15.54
C ASP A 105 10.35 24.58 -15.12
N THR A 106 9.89 23.93 -14.05
CA THR A 106 8.55 24.12 -13.50
C THR A 106 8.58 24.40 -11.99
N THR A 107 7.50 25.03 -11.48
CA THR A 107 7.26 25.18 -10.03
C THR A 107 6.52 23.99 -9.44
N TYR A 108 6.19 22.98 -10.25
CA TYR A 108 5.44 21.82 -9.81
C TYR A 108 6.35 20.86 -9.04
N VAL A 109 6.04 20.64 -7.76
CA VAL A 109 6.66 19.63 -6.92
C VAL A 109 5.70 18.45 -6.80
N GLY A 110 6.16 17.28 -7.18
CA GLY A 110 5.38 16.05 -7.15
C GLY A 110 6.21 14.85 -6.77
N GLU A 111 5.55 13.74 -6.50
CA GLU A 111 6.21 12.44 -6.37
C GLU A 111 6.33 11.80 -7.75
N HIS A 112 7.57 11.54 -8.16
CA HIS A 112 7.90 11.00 -9.46
C HIS A 112 8.52 9.62 -9.33
N TRP A 113 8.00 8.68 -10.14
CA TRP A 113 8.48 7.32 -10.19
C TRP A 113 9.61 7.20 -11.20
N GLN A 114 10.64 6.49 -10.83
CA GLN A 114 11.81 6.19 -11.65
C GLN A 114 12.13 4.71 -11.55
N ALA A 115 12.76 4.17 -12.57
CA ALA A 115 13.28 2.82 -12.54
C ALA A 115 14.81 2.84 -12.65
N VAL A 116 15.44 1.82 -12.08
CA VAL A 116 16.89 1.61 -12.19
C VAL A 116 17.15 0.15 -12.50
N SER A 117 18.17 -0.11 -13.32
CA SER A 117 18.69 -1.44 -13.59
C SER A 117 20.01 -1.65 -12.88
N LEU A 118 20.13 -2.76 -12.14
CA LEU A 118 21.37 -3.26 -11.58
C LEU A 118 21.78 -4.53 -12.33
N ASN A 119 22.87 -4.46 -13.11
CA ASN A 119 23.47 -5.64 -13.72
C ASN A 119 24.26 -6.40 -12.63
N VAL A 120 23.82 -7.62 -12.34
CA VAL A 120 24.34 -8.42 -11.21
C VAL A 120 25.76 -8.93 -11.46
N ARG A 121 26.14 -9.15 -12.73
CA ARG A 121 27.47 -9.65 -13.10
C ARG A 121 28.55 -8.58 -13.05
N THR A 122 28.19 -7.36 -13.47
CA THR A 122 29.15 -6.25 -13.58
C THR A 122 29.08 -5.28 -12.41
N GLY A 123 27.98 -5.30 -11.62
CA GLY A 123 27.67 -4.31 -10.59
C GLY A 123 27.26 -2.96 -11.16
N LYS A 124 27.11 -2.82 -12.49
CA LYS A 124 26.71 -1.57 -13.12
C LYS A 124 25.27 -1.23 -12.76
N TYR A 125 25.06 0.01 -12.37
CA TYR A 125 23.77 0.58 -11.99
C TYR A 125 23.45 1.75 -12.93
N ILE A 126 22.29 1.72 -13.56
CA ILE A 126 21.82 2.76 -14.49
C ILE A 126 20.37 3.13 -14.23
N GLN A 127 20.05 4.41 -14.43
CA GLN A 127 18.68 4.91 -14.43
C GLN A 127 17.98 4.52 -15.75
N LEU A 128 16.68 4.26 -15.69
CA LEU A 128 15.87 3.89 -16.85
C LEU A 128 14.74 4.91 -17.06
N PRO A 129 14.64 5.53 -18.25
CA PRO A 129 15.69 5.58 -19.27
C PRO A 129 16.86 6.48 -18.87
N ASP A 130 18.07 6.18 -19.34
CA ASP A 130 19.25 7.05 -19.23
C ASP A 130 19.39 7.95 -20.46
N GLN A 131 19.09 7.40 -21.64
CA GLN A 131 19.16 8.11 -22.91
C GLN A 131 17.90 7.92 -23.72
N VAL A 132 17.29 9.02 -24.11
CA VAL A 132 16.10 9.09 -24.96
C VAL A 132 16.29 10.13 -26.05
N LEU A 133 15.98 9.78 -27.29
CA LEU A 133 16.07 10.69 -28.44
C LEU A 133 14.86 11.62 -28.55
N ASP A 134 13.72 11.22 -27.99
CA ASP A 134 12.46 11.96 -28.03
C ASP A 134 12.32 12.87 -26.79
N SER A 135 11.45 13.88 -26.90
CA SER A 135 11.04 14.68 -25.74
C SER A 135 10.08 13.87 -24.86
N VAL A 136 10.62 13.14 -23.90
CA VAL A 136 9.87 12.37 -22.91
C VAL A 136 10.23 12.78 -21.50
N LEU A 137 9.29 12.60 -20.57
CA LEU A 137 9.59 12.71 -19.16
C LEU A 137 10.29 11.45 -18.69
N ASN A 138 11.41 11.61 -18.00
CA ASN A 138 12.11 10.49 -17.35
C ASN A 138 11.40 10.06 -16.07
N ILE A 139 10.15 9.61 -16.24
CA ILE A 139 9.24 9.19 -15.19
C ILE A 139 8.54 7.92 -15.68
N VAL A 140 8.51 6.89 -14.84
CA VAL A 140 7.73 5.68 -15.11
C VAL A 140 6.25 6.00 -14.94
N GLN A 141 5.46 5.80 -15.99
CA GLN A 141 4.04 6.13 -16.03
C GLN A 141 3.11 4.90 -16.04
N GLY A 142 3.68 3.71 -16.05
CA GLY A 142 2.93 2.47 -16.10
C GLY A 142 3.80 1.28 -15.74
N ARG A 143 3.32 0.09 -16.05
CA ARG A 143 4.03 -1.16 -15.71
C ARG A 143 5.36 -1.26 -16.42
N LEU A 144 6.35 -1.78 -15.71
CA LEU A 144 7.62 -2.23 -16.28
C LEU A 144 7.48 -3.70 -16.63
N GLN A 145 7.57 -4.03 -17.91
CA GLN A 145 7.42 -5.40 -18.41
C GLN A 145 8.78 -5.91 -18.88
N PRO A 146 9.45 -6.79 -18.12
CA PRO A 146 10.71 -7.40 -18.54
C PRO A 146 10.56 -8.18 -19.84
N GLY A 147 11.65 -8.29 -20.59
CA GLY A 147 11.66 -9.07 -21.81
C GLY A 147 13.02 -9.15 -22.47
N ASN A 148 13.06 -9.67 -23.69
CA ASN A 148 14.27 -9.89 -24.43
C ASN A 148 14.17 -9.31 -25.85
N SER A 149 15.22 -8.64 -26.29
CA SER A 149 15.40 -8.21 -27.68
C SER A 149 16.62 -8.93 -28.28
N GLY A 150 16.40 -10.09 -28.86
CA GLY A 150 17.46 -11.02 -29.21
C GLY A 150 18.14 -11.57 -27.94
N LYS A 151 19.44 -11.24 -27.76
CA LYS A 151 20.21 -11.66 -26.56
C LYS A 151 20.25 -10.60 -25.45
N LYS A 152 19.63 -9.44 -25.65
CA LYS A 152 19.68 -8.33 -24.71
C LYS A 152 18.46 -8.36 -23.81
N ALA A 153 18.67 -8.23 -22.50
CA ALA A 153 17.62 -7.97 -21.55
C ALA A 153 17.10 -6.54 -21.72
N VAL A 154 15.80 -6.39 -21.78
CA VAL A 154 15.12 -5.10 -21.97
C VAL A 154 13.93 -5.00 -21.03
N VAL A 155 13.41 -3.79 -20.89
CA VAL A 155 12.10 -3.56 -20.27
C VAL A 155 11.22 -2.78 -21.24
N TYR A 156 9.95 -3.15 -21.32
CA TYR A 156 8.92 -2.42 -22.05
C TYR A 156 8.11 -1.60 -21.05
N THR A 157 7.95 -0.30 -21.34
CA THR A 157 7.20 0.60 -20.45
C THR A 157 6.64 1.77 -21.21
N PRO A 158 5.44 2.27 -20.87
CA PRO A 158 4.97 3.54 -21.41
C PRO A 158 5.73 4.70 -20.76
N LEU A 159 6.12 5.67 -21.60
CA LEU A 159 6.70 6.95 -21.18
C LEU A 159 5.85 8.08 -21.73
N TYR A 160 5.74 9.17 -20.99
CA TYR A 160 4.97 10.34 -21.41
C TYR A 160 5.80 11.18 -22.38
N ALA A 161 5.40 11.14 -23.65
CA ALA A 161 5.98 11.94 -24.73
C ALA A 161 5.31 13.32 -24.78
N THR A 162 6.12 14.39 -24.85
CA THR A 162 5.66 15.76 -25.01
C THR A 162 5.99 16.26 -26.41
N VAL A 163 5.08 17.03 -27.02
CA VAL A 163 5.33 17.65 -28.34
C VAL A 163 6.27 18.87 -28.23
N ALA A 164 6.42 19.40 -27.03
CA ALA A 164 7.36 20.47 -26.69
C ALA A 164 7.88 20.23 -25.26
N ALA A 165 9.08 20.69 -24.99
CA ALA A 165 9.76 20.52 -23.70
C ALA A 165 9.05 21.17 -22.48
N ASN A 166 7.79 21.61 -22.62
CA ASN A 166 7.02 22.16 -21.53
C ASN A 166 5.83 21.22 -21.17
N MET A 167 5.75 20.84 -19.92
CA MET A 167 4.69 20.00 -19.36
C MET A 167 3.26 20.59 -19.44
N GLN A 168 3.11 21.83 -19.88
CA GLN A 168 1.81 22.48 -20.07
C GLN A 168 1.18 22.15 -21.43
N SER A 169 1.86 21.34 -22.28
CA SER A 169 1.30 20.89 -23.53
C SER A 169 0.15 19.93 -23.27
N LYS A 170 -1.07 20.35 -23.57
CA LYS A 170 -2.28 19.49 -23.58
C LYS A 170 -2.21 18.34 -24.61
N ASN A 171 -1.11 18.21 -25.35
CA ASN A 171 -0.92 17.27 -26.47
C ASN A 171 0.03 16.12 -26.11
N GLY A 172 0.41 15.96 -24.85
CA GLY A 172 1.21 14.81 -24.42
C GLY A 172 0.42 13.50 -24.47
N HIS A 173 1.13 12.39 -24.70
CA HIS A 173 0.54 11.07 -24.82
C HIS A 173 1.52 10.00 -24.30
N LEU A 174 1.00 8.83 -23.95
CA LEU A 174 1.81 7.70 -23.52
C LEU A 174 2.24 6.87 -24.73
N ASP A 175 3.55 6.91 -25.04
CA ASP A 175 4.18 6.06 -26.05
C ASP A 175 4.83 4.85 -25.38
N LEU A 176 4.78 3.71 -26.04
CA LEU A 176 5.46 2.51 -25.58
C LEU A 176 6.93 2.53 -26.01
N TYR A 177 7.83 2.34 -25.06
CA TYR A 177 9.27 2.26 -25.27
C TYR A 177 9.83 0.90 -24.86
N LYS A 178 10.88 0.50 -25.58
CA LYS A 178 11.80 -0.56 -25.19
C LYS A 178 13.08 0.09 -24.68
N ILE A 179 13.53 -0.30 -23.48
CA ILE A 179 14.73 0.23 -22.83
C ILE A 179 15.72 -0.91 -22.63
N ASP A 180 16.93 -0.75 -23.15
CA ASP A 180 18.05 -1.68 -22.98
C ASP A 180 18.59 -1.57 -21.53
N LEU A 181 18.66 -2.69 -20.80
CA LEU A 181 18.99 -2.69 -19.38
C LEU A 181 20.47 -2.49 -19.07
N ASP A 182 21.37 -2.66 -20.05
CA ASP A 182 22.80 -2.42 -19.89
C ASP A 182 23.23 -1.00 -20.24
N SER A 183 22.49 -0.33 -21.12
CA SER A 183 22.83 1.02 -21.62
C SER A 183 21.85 2.10 -21.18
N GLY A 184 20.61 1.74 -20.80
CA GLY A 184 19.54 2.69 -20.52
C GLY A 184 18.96 3.38 -21.75
N VAL A 185 19.37 2.96 -22.96
CA VAL A 185 18.88 3.55 -24.21
C VAL A 185 17.44 3.13 -24.47
N ALA A 186 16.56 4.11 -24.60
CA ALA A 186 15.15 3.91 -24.92
C ALA A 186 14.89 4.08 -26.42
N SER A 187 14.09 3.18 -26.97
CA SER A 187 13.63 3.20 -28.37
C SER A 187 12.13 3.09 -28.41
N ARG A 188 11.45 4.04 -29.08
CA ARG A 188 9.99 4.01 -29.22
C ARG A 188 9.56 2.84 -30.10
N MET A 189 8.61 2.06 -29.59
CA MET A 189 8.01 0.92 -30.28
C MET A 189 6.65 1.23 -30.89
N GLN A 190 5.83 1.96 -30.11
CA GLN A 190 4.47 2.28 -30.49
C GLN A 190 4.16 3.71 -30.05
N MET A 191 3.64 4.53 -30.99
CA MET A 191 3.07 5.82 -30.65
C MET A 191 1.67 5.60 -30.08
N GLY A 192 1.37 6.28 -28.99
CA GLY A 192 0.04 6.37 -28.41
C GLY A 192 -0.74 7.56 -28.95
N ASP A 193 -1.83 7.85 -28.28
CA ASP A 193 -2.66 9.03 -28.48
C ASP A 193 -3.04 9.63 -27.11
N SER A 194 -3.75 10.75 -27.09
CA SER A 194 -4.15 11.44 -25.86
C SER A 194 -5.08 10.61 -24.96
N GLN A 195 -5.55 9.46 -25.41
CA GLN A 195 -6.43 8.56 -24.65
C GLN A 195 -5.73 7.29 -24.22
N THR A 196 -4.52 7.01 -24.72
CA THR A 196 -3.76 5.82 -24.37
C THR A 196 -3.41 5.83 -22.88
N ALA A 197 -3.77 4.75 -22.18
CA ALA A 197 -3.58 4.61 -20.73
C ALA A 197 -2.59 3.49 -20.35
N ASP A 198 -2.56 2.38 -21.10
CA ASP A 198 -1.66 1.25 -20.79
C ASP A 198 -1.43 0.37 -22.03
N TYR A 199 -0.36 -0.44 -21.97
CA TYR A 199 -0.01 -1.46 -22.97
C TYR A 199 0.32 -2.78 -22.29
N LEU A 200 -0.06 -3.89 -22.93
CA LEU A 200 0.39 -5.23 -22.56
C LEU A 200 1.31 -5.77 -23.65
N VAL A 201 2.52 -6.14 -23.23
CA VAL A 201 3.61 -6.58 -24.13
C VAL A 201 4.07 -7.97 -23.70
N LYS A 202 4.28 -8.87 -24.64
CA LYS A 202 4.91 -10.17 -24.38
C LYS A 202 6.43 -10.02 -24.21
N PRO A 203 7.11 -10.99 -23.57
CA PRO A 203 8.57 -10.92 -23.36
C PRO A 203 9.39 -10.78 -24.66
N ASP A 204 8.88 -11.25 -25.79
CA ASP A 204 9.49 -11.10 -27.12
C ASP A 204 9.29 -9.72 -27.77
N GLY A 205 8.55 -8.82 -27.10
CA GLY A 205 8.23 -7.48 -27.56
C GLY A 205 6.95 -7.38 -28.38
N ALA A 206 6.21 -8.46 -28.57
CA ALA A 206 4.91 -8.40 -29.24
C ALA A 206 3.89 -7.64 -28.39
N VAL A 207 3.39 -6.52 -28.92
CA VAL A 207 2.34 -5.73 -28.25
C VAL A 207 1.00 -6.41 -28.53
N VAL A 208 0.31 -6.89 -27.51
CA VAL A 208 -0.92 -7.69 -27.63
C VAL A 208 -2.18 -6.91 -27.35
N ALA A 209 -2.13 -5.96 -26.41
CA ALA A 209 -3.29 -5.17 -26.02
C ALA A 209 -2.92 -3.73 -25.68
N LYS A 210 -3.89 -2.84 -25.81
CA LYS A 210 -3.84 -1.44 -25.40
C LYS A 210 -5.12 -1.10 -24.65
N ALA A 211 -5.00 -0.42 -23.50
CA ALA A 211 -6.10 0.24 -22.83
C ALA A 211 -6.11 1.73 -23.19
N SER A 212 -7.28 2.27 -23.39
CA SER A 212 -7.50 3.70 -23.63
C SER A 212 -8.56 4.24 -22.68
N TYR A 213 -8.40 5.50 -22.26
CA TYR A 213 -9.30 6.18 -21.33
C TYR A 213 -9.69 7.54 -21.88
N LYS A 214 -10.98 7.75 -22.07
CA LYS A 214 -11.52 8.99 -22.63
C LYS A 214 -12.51 9.61 -21.68
N ASN A 215 -12.20 10.80 -21.20
CA ASN A 215 -13.15 11.63 -20.45
C ASN A 215 -14.15 12.30 -21.38
N ASN A 216 -15.42 12.23 -21.05
CA ASN A 216 -16.49 12.99 -21.67
C ASN A 216 -16.83 14.19 -20.78
N GLU A 217 -16.31 15.35 -21.11
CA GLU A 217 -16.52 16.58 -20.33
C GLU A 217 -18.00 17.01 -20.26
N ALA A 218 -18.82 16.63 -21.25
CA ALA A 218 -20.23 17.03 -21.31
C ALA A 218 -21.10 16.23 -20.32
N THR A 219 -20.85 14.91 -20.23
CA THR A 219 -21.61 14.02 -19.34
C THR A 219 -20.93 13.75 -18.00
N ASN A 220 -19.66 14.18 -17.86
CA ASN A 220 -18.82 13.87 -16.71
C ASN A 220 -18.56 12.36 -16.52
N ASP A 221 -18.68 11.57 -17.60
CA ASP A 221 -18.38 10.15 -17.64
C ASP A 221 -17.00 9.91 -18.27
N ALA A 222 -16.45 8.73 -18.00
CA ALA A 222 -15.25 8.26 -18.67
C ALA A 222 -15.53 6.95 -19.39
N THR A 223 -14.98 6.79 -20.58
CA THR A 223 -15.05 5.53 -21.33
C THR A 223 -13.68 4.90 -21.36
N TRP A 224 -13.56 3.72 -20.80
CA TRP A 224 -12.41 2.85 -20.93
C TRP A 224 -12.63 1.88 -22.09
N THR A 225 -11.59 1.63 -22.88
CA THR A 225 -11.64 0.75 -24.04
C THR A 225 -10.44 -0.18 -24.06
N LEU A 226 -10.68 -1.48 -24.21
CA LEU A 226 -9.66 -2.47 -24.56
C LEU A 226 -9.59 -2.62 -26.07
N SER A 227 -8.40 -2.49 -26.64
CA SER A 227 -8.11 -2.81 -28.04
C SER A 227 -7.08 -3.94 -28.11
N LEU A 228 -7.35 -4.95 -28.94
CA LEU A 228 -6.42 -6.04 -29.23
C LEU A 228 -5.66 -5.77 -30.53
N ARG A 229 -4.43 -6.27 -30.62
CA ARG A 229 -3.58 -6.14 -31.79
C ARG A 229 -3.85 -7.24 -32.80
N HIS A 230 -4.23 -6.88 -34.03
CA HIS A 230 -4.37 -7.78 -35.15
C HIS A 230 -3.47 -7.33 -36.30
N GLY A 231 -2.32 -7.97 -36.46
CA GLY A 231 -1.29 -7.55 -37.40
C GLY A 231 -0.82 -6.12 -37.14
N SER A 232 -1.06 -5.20 -38.10
CA SER A 232 -0.71 -3.77 -37.93
C SER A 232 -1.86 -2.91 -37.39
N SER A 233 -3.07 -3.45 -37.22
CA SER A 233 -4.25 -2.70 -36.76
C SER A 233 -4.65 -2.98 -35.34
N TRP A 234 -5.46 -2.10 -34.75
CA TRP A 234 -6.10 -2.25 -33.45
C TRP A 234 -7.60 -2.50 -33.62
N GLN A 235 -8.14 -3.44 -32.88
CA GLN A 235 -9.57 -3.74 -32.84
C GLN A 235 -10.08 -3.51 -31.42
N ASP A 236 -11.04 -2.62 -31.24
CA ASP A 236 -11.75 -2.43 -29.98
C ASP A 236 -12.65 -3.63 -29.69
N VAL A 237 -12.46 -4.28 -28.56
CA VAL A 237 -13.16 -5.53 -28.20
C VAL A 237 -14.00 -5.42 -26.94
N ALA A 238 -13.65 -4.49 -26.02
CA ALA A 238 -14.45 -4.25 -24.83
C ALA A 238 -14.48 -2.75 -24.51
N LYS A 239 -15.65 -2.26 -24.07
CA LYS A 239 -15.85 -0.88 -23.65
C LYS A 239 -16.66 -0.81 -22.38
N THR A 240 -16.25 0.06 -21.46
CA THR A 240 -17.00 0.36 -20.25
C THR A 240 -17.09 1.86 -20.08
N THR A 241 -18.31 2.36 -19.87
CA THR A 241 -18.54 3.76 -19.50
C THR A 241 -19.02 3.79 -18.06
N ASP A 242 -18.18 4.28 -17.16
CA ASP A 242 -18.51 4.45 -15.75
C ASP A 242 -17.72 5.64 -15.19
N ALA A 243 -18.42 6.55 -14.54
CA ALA A 243 -17.82 7.72 -13.90
C ALA A 243 -17.06 7.38 -12.60
N ARG A 244 -17.20 6.17 -12.07
CA ARG A 244 -16.76 5.82 -10.71
C ARG A 244 -15.43 5.08 -10.64
N ASN A 245 -15.19 4.16 -11.59
CA ASN A 245 -14.00 3.31 -11.56
C ASN A 245 -13.49 2.99 -12.96
N THR A 246 -12.17 2.91 -13.11
CA THR A 246 -11.51 2.47 -14.34
C THR A 246 -11.25 0.97 -14.26
N PRO A 247 -11.63 0.17 -15.27
CA PRO A 247 -11.24 -1.24 -15.35
C PRO A 247 -9.73 -1.40 -15.38
N GLU A 248 -9.24 -2.50 -14.80
CA GLU A 248 -7.83 -2.89 -14.88
C GLU A 248 -7.58 -3.80 -16.08
N LEU A 249 -6.46 -3.58 -16.78
CA LEU A 249 -5.86 -4.53 -17.70
C LEU A 249 -4.83 -5.35 -16.92
N TRP A 250 -5.23 -6.50 -16.38
CA TRP A 250 -4.39 -7.29 -15.47
C TRP A 250 -3.16 -7.89 -16.16
N GLY A 251 -3.35 -8.62 -17.27
CA GLY A 251 -2.27 -9.32 -17.95
C GLY A 251 -2.78 -10.40 -18.91
N MET A 252 -1.92 -11.38 -19.18
CA MET A 252 -2.26 -12.55 -19.99
C MET A 252 -2.82 -13.68 -19.12
N SER A 253 -3.64 -14.55 -19.73
CA SER A 253 -3.97 -15.85 -19.13
C SER A 253 -2.76 -16.81 -19.16
N PRO A 254 -2.68 -17.82 -18.26
CA PRO A 254 -1.56 -18.76 -18.23
C PRO A 254 -1.35 -19.57 -19.51
N ASP A 255 -2.41 -19.80 -20.29
CA ASP A 255 -2.34 -20.46 -21.61
C ASP A 255 -1.92 -19.52 -22.74
N GLY A 256 -1.81 -18.22 -22.46
CA GLY A 256 -1.44 -17.17 -23.42
C GLY A 256 -2.48 -16.90 -24.50
N GLN A 257 -3.72 -17.41 -24.36
CA GLN A 257 -4.77 -17.28 -25.38
C GLN A 257 -5.72 -16.11 -25.14
N SER A 258 -5.68 -15.52 -23.95
CA SER A 258 -6.56 -14.41 -23.56
C SER A 258 -5.80 -13.32 -22.82
N VAL A 259 -6.35 -12.12 -22.83
CA VAL A 259 -6.03 -11.07 -21.85
C VAL A 259 -7.07 -11.08 -20.75
N ILE A 260 -6.67 -10.68 -19.55
CA ILE A 260 -7.54 -10.61 -18.39
C ILE A 260 -7.76 -9.14 -18.05
N ILE A 261 -9.02 -8.75 -17.95
CA ILE A 261 -9.46 -7.39 -17.61
C ILE A 261 -10.53 -7.43 -16.53
N ASP A 262 -10.83 -6.28 -15.94
CA ASP A 262 -12.04 -6.13 -15.15
C ASP A 262 -13.25 -5.81 -16.03
N THR A 263 -14.39 -6.42 -15.70
CA THR A 263 -15.70 -6.05 -16.23
C THR A 263 -16.67 -5.80 -15.09
N TRP A 264 -17.66 -4.92 -15.33
CA TRP A 264 -18.66 -4.59 -14.33
C TRP A 264 -19.74 -5.66 -14.24
N ASP A 265 -19.80 -6.34 -13.09
CA ASP A 265 -20.86 -7.28 -12.77
C ASP A 265 -22.07 -6.49 -12.21
N LYS A 266 -22.97 -6.09 -13.11
CA LYS A 266 -24.09 -5.22 -12.78
C LYS A 266 -25.04 -5.78 -11.72
N PRO A 267 -25.39 -7.09 -11.70
CA PRO A 267 -26.22 -7.67 -10.67
C PRO A 267 -25.63 -7.61 -9.26
N ASN A 268 -24.30 -7.69 -9.14
CA ASN A 268 -23.61 -7.70 -7.87
C ASN A 268 -22.92 -6.37 -7.55
N GLU A 269 -23.01 -5.38 -8.45
CA GLU A 269 -22.42 -4.04 -8.32
C GLU A 269 -20.93 -4.04 -7.97
N LEU A 270 -20.13 -4.87 -8.68
CA LEU A 270 -18.69 -4.99 -8.46
C LEU A 270 -17.90 -5.28 -9.72
N TRP A 271 -16.62 -4.94 -9.70
CA TRP A 271 -15.68 -5.28 -10.75
C TRP A 271 -15.15 -6.70 -10.59
N ARG A 272 -15.29 -7.50 -11.67
CA ARG A 272 -14.83 -8.89 -11.68
C ARG A 272 -13.85 -9.15 -12.82
N PRO A 273 -12.79 -9.93 -12.57
CA PRO A 273 -11.88 -10.36 -13.61
C PRO A 273 -12.60 -11.21 -14.65
N THR A 274 -12.30 -10.97 -15.92
CA THR A 274 -12.91 -11.64 -17.07
C THR A 274 -11.82 -11.85 -18.11
N SER A 275 -11.83 -12.99 -18.81
CA SER A 275 -10.95 -13.23 -19.95
C SER A 275 -11.52 -12.63 -21.22
N VAL A 276 -10.63 -12.14 -22.10
CA VAL A 276 -10.97 -11.70 -23.46
C VAL A 276 -10.06 -12.44 -24.44
N ALA A 277 -10.64 -13.28 -25.28
CA ALA A 277 -9.89 -14.12 -26.21
C ALA A 277 -9.12 -13.28 -27.23
N LEU A 278 -7.84 -13.59 -27.45
CA LEU A 278 -6.99 -12.87 -28.41
C LEU A 278 -7.40 -13.14 -29.86
N ALA A 279 -8.00 -14.30 -30.15
CA ALA A 279 -8.34 -14.71 -31.51
C ALA A 279 -9.49 -13.90 -32.12
N ASP A 280 -10.52 -13.59 -31.33
CA ASP A 280 -11.76 -12.98 -31.82
C ASP A 280 -12.31 -11.86 -30.94
N GLY A 281 -11.64 -11.55 -29.82
CA GLY A 281 -12.06 -10.50 -28.88
C GLY A 281 -13.27 -10.89 -28.04
N LYS A 282 -13.68 -12.16 -28.02
CA LYS A 282 -14.84 -12.61 -27.26
C LYS A 282 -14.58 -12.49 -25.76
N VAL A 283 -15.48 -11.82 -25.07
CA VAL A 283 -15.48 -11.74 -23.60
C VAL A 283 -16.02 -13.06 -23.05
N GLY A 284 -15.23 -13.69 -22.18
CA GLY A 284 -15.56 -14.95 -21.52
C GLY A 284 -16.34 -14.77 -20.22
N ASP A 285 -16.39 -15.84 -19.43
CA ASP A 285 -17.01 -15.83 -18.11
C ASP A 285 -16.12 -15.13 -17.07
N TYR A 286 -16.70 -14.79 -15.91
CA TYR A 286 -15.96 -14.28 -14.78
C TYR A 286 -14.97 -15.32 -14.25
N ILE A 287 -13.76 -14.86 -13.96
CA ILE A 287 -12.69 -15.63 -13.34
C ILE A 287 -12.27 -14.96 -12.03
N GLY A 288 -11.88 -15.76 -11.05
CA GLY A 288 -11.48 -15.21 -9.74
C GLY A 288 -12.65 -14.83 -8.82
N PRO A 289 -12.32 -14.37 -7.60
CA PRO A 289 -13.30 -14.09 -6.57
C PRO A 289 -14.09 -12.81 -6.85
N PRO A 290 -15.32 -12.71 -6.35
CA PRO A 290 -16.11 -11.48 -6.49
C PRO A 290 -15.47 -10.26 -5.81
N ARG A 291 -14.62 -10.48 -4.81
CA ARG A 291 -13.95 -9.43 -4.02
C ARG A 291 -12.44 -9.65 -4.04
N LYS A 292 -11.82 -9.28 -5.15
CA LYS A 292 -10.36 -9.28 -5.23
C LYS A 292 -9.77 -8.00 -4.63
N GLN A 293 -8.58 -8.11 -4.07
CA GLN A 293 -7.76 -6.98 -3.62
C GLN A 293 -6.59 -6.72 -4.54
N GLY A 294 -6.18 -7.71 -5.33
CA GLY A 294 -5.07 -7.61 -6.27
C GLY A 294 -4.91 -8.90 -7.07
N ALA A 295 -3.81 -8.98 -7.80
CA ALA A 295 -3.43 -10.17 -8.54
C ALA A 295 -1.94 -10.48 -8.36
N LEU A 296 -1.58 -11.76 -8.41
CA LEU A 296 -0.21 -12.20 -8.63
C LEU A 296 0.01 -12.27 -10.14
N ILE A 297 0.97 -11.50 -10.60
CA ILE A 297 1.35 -11.42 -12.02
C ILE A 297 2.84 -11.72 -12.09
N ASP A 298 3.24 -12.61 -12.99
CA ASP A 298 4.64 -12.92 -13.16
C ASP A 298 5.37 -11.86 -14.01
N GLU A 299 6.68 -12.03 -14.15
CA GLU A 299 7.54 -11.12 -14.92
C GLU A 299 7.20 -11.11 -16.43
N ASP A 300 6.54 -12.14 -16.94
CA ASP A 300 6.06 -12.24 -18.31
C ASP A 300 4.68 -11.58 -18.52
N GLY A 301 4.11 -10.99 -17.46
CA GLY A 301 2.80 -10.36 -17.49
C GLY A 301 1.63 -11.34 -17.45
N VAL A 302 1.86 -12.58 -16.98
CA VAL A 302 0.83 -13.62 -16.84
C VAL A 302 0.18 -13.55 -15.46
N VAL A 303 -1.15 -13.52 -15.43
CA VAL A 303 -1.93 -13.55 -14.18
C VAL A 303 -1.96 -14.98 -13.62
N LEU A 304 -1.38 -15.17 -12.45
CA LEU A 304 -1.28 -16.48 -11.80
C LEU A 304 -2.39 -16.72 -10.77
N ALA A 305 -2.81 -15.68 -10.08
CA ALA A 305 -3.88 -15.73 -9.08
C ALA A 305 -4.50 -14.36 -8.85
N PHE A 306 -5.72 -14.36 -8.33
CA PHE A 306 -6.29 -13.18 -7.67
C PHE A 306 -6.19 -13.33 -6.16
N THR A 307 -5.90 -12.23 -5.49
CA THR A 307 -5.79 -12.19 -4.02
C THR A 307 -7.07 -11.61 -3.42
N TYR A 308 -7.46 -12.16 -2.29
CA TYR A 308 -8.55 -11.66 -1.47
C TYR A 308 -8.26 -11.95 0.00
N ARG A 309 -9.08 -11.42 0.91
CA ARG A 309 -8.96 -11.77 2.33
C ARG A 309 -10.17 -12.52 2.84
N SER A 310 -9.90 -13.51 3.69
CA SER A 310 -10.92 -14.28 4.39
C SER A 310 -10.50 -14.44 5.84
N ALA A 311 -11.36 -14.02 6.76
CA ALA A 311 -11.07 -14.00 8.20
C ALA A 311 -9.75 -13.27 8.58
N GLY A 312 -9.39 -12.23 7.80
CA GLY A 312 -8.18 -11.43 7.98
C GLY A 312 -6.90 -12.06 7.41
N LEU A 313 -6.98 -13.22 6.76
CA LEU A 313 -5.84 -13.90 6.13
C LEU A 313 -5.86 -13.72 4.61
N VAL A 314 -4.68 -13.65 3.99
CA VAL A 314 -4.54 -13.65 2.54
C VAL A 314 -4.93 -15.00 1.98
N GLU A 315 -5.81 -14.98 1.00
CA GLU A 315 -6.25 -16.14 0.23
C GLU A 315 -6.03 -15.90 -1.27
N TYR A 316 -5.90 -16.98 -2.01
CA TYR A 316 -5.63 -16.97 -3.44
C TYR A 316 -6.68 -17.76 -4.22
N ASP A 317 -7.23 -17.15 -5.25
CA ASP A 317 -7.93 -17.88 -6.31
C ASP A 317 -6.97 -18.02 -7.49
N PHE A 318 -6.31 -19.19 -7.56
CA PHE A 318 -5.29 -19.46 -8.55
C PHE A 318 -5.88 -19.73 -9.94
N VAL A 319 -5.42 -18.94 -10.91
CA VAL A 319 -5.63 -19.16 -12.34
C VAL A 319 -4.58 -20.16 -12.88
N GLU A 320 -3.36 -20.15 -12.32
CA GLU A 320 -2.29 -21.10 -12.66
C GLU A 320 -2.51 -22.45 -11.95
N PRO A 321 -2.76 -23.56 -12.72
CA PRO A 321 -3.11 -24.86 -12.13
C PRO A 321 -2.01 -25.48 -11.26
N ARG A 322 -0.73 -25.24 -11.57
CA ARG A 322 0.40 -25.79 -10.81
C ARG A 322 0.48 -25.20 -9.42
N LEU A 323 0.30 -23.87 -9.29
CA LEU A 323 0.26 -23.21 -7.99
C LEU A 323 -0.99 -23.62 -7.20
N LYS A 324 -2.14 -23.74 -7.86
CA LYS A 324 -3.37 -24.26 -7.25
C LYS A 324 -3.17 -25.62 -6.61
N ALA A 325 -2.41 -26.50 -7.26
CA ALA A 325 -2.10 -27.83 -6.74
C ALA A 325 -1.08 -27.82 -5.59
N LEU A 326 -0.11 -26.89 -5.62
CA LEU A 326 0.96 -26.79 -4.62
C LEU A 326 0.52 -26.09 -3.33
N TRP A 327 -0.33 -25.06 -3.45
CA TRP A 327 -0.63 -24.13 -2.37
C TRP A 327 -1.19 -24.76 -1.08
N PRO A 328 -2.09 -25.76 -1.13
CA PRO A 328 -2.61 -26.41 0.08
C PRO A 328 -1.53 -26.98 0.99
N ALA A 329 -0.39 -27.41 0.45
CA ALA A 329 0.71 -27.95 1.24
C ALA A 329 1.34 -26.86 2.14
N TYR A 330 1.51 -25.65 1.62
CA TYR A 330 2.07 -24.51 2.37
C TYR A 330 1.08 -23.97 3.39
N ARG A 331 -0.20 -23.84 3.03
CA ARG A 331 -1.25 -23.48 3.99
C ARG A 331 -1.31 -24.46 5.16
N ASN A 332 -1.11 -25.75 4.90
CA ASN A 332 -1.10 -26.76 5.94
C ASN A 332 0.21 -26.77 6.77
N ALA A 333 1.36 -26.49 6.14
CA ALA A 333 2.64 -26.37 6.84
C ALA A 333 2.66 -25.21 7.84
N PHE A 334 2.00 -24.11 7.49
CA PHE A 334 1.88 -22.90 8.31
C PHE A 334 0.44 -22.69 8.81
N LYS A 335 -0.18 -23.77 9.27
CA LYS A 335 -1.59 -23.74 9.70
C LYS A 335 -1.85 -22.65 10.75
N GLY A 336 -2.87 -21.83 10.51
CA GLY A 336 -3.26 -20.73 11.40
C GLY A 336 -2.40 -19.47 11.30
N GLN A 337 -1.47 -19.43 10.35
CA GLN A 337 -0.67 -18.24 10.05
C GLN A 337 -1.09 -17.65 8.70
N ASP A 338 -0.80 -16.38 8.53
CA ASP A 338 -0.94 -15.70 7.25
C ASP A 338 0.28 -16.03 6.38
N VAL A 339 0.03 -16.50 5.15
CA VAL A 339 1.08 -16.95 4.22
C VAL A 339 0.89 -16.23 2.91
N SER A 340 1.85 -15.38 2.55
CA SER A 340 1.87 -14.68 1.25
C SER A 340 2.92 -15.31 0.33
N LEU A 341 2.58 -15.41 -0.96
CA LEU A 341 3.51 -15.79 -2.03
C LEU A 341 4.11 -14.51 -2.61
N GLU A 342 5.40 -14.31 -2.40
CA GLU A 342 6.09 -13.06 -2.74
C GLU A 342 6.84 -13.13 -4.08
N SER A 343 7.45 -14.29 -4.38
CA SER A 343 8.21 -14.50 -5.61
C SER A 343 8.37 -15.99 -5.90
N TRP A 344 8.71 -16.36 -7.13
CA TRP A 344 8.81 -17.74 -7.58
C TRP A 344 9.73 -17.88 -8.80
N THR A 345 10.24 -19.11 -9.03
CA THR A 345 10.84 -19.47 -10.31
C THR A 345 9.76 -19.81 -11.34
N PRO A 346 9.96 -19.59 -12.66
CA PRO A 346 8.95 -19.88 -13.70
C PRO A 346 8.44 -21.33 -13.72
N ASP A 347 9.27 -22.27 -13.27
CA ASP A 347 8.90 -23.68 -13.12
C ASP A 347 8.26 -24.01 -11.75
N PHE A 348 8.11 -23.01 -10.85
CA PHE A 348 7.63 -23.13 -9.46
C PHE A 348 8.41 -24.13 -8.61
N THR A 349 9.68 -24.39 -8.95
CA THR A 349 10.53 -25.25 -8.13
C THR A 349 11.01 -24.55 -6.86
N LYS A 350 11.09 -23.22 -6.88
CA LYS A 350 11.36 -22.42 -5.69
C LYS A 350 10.33 -21.32 -5.55
N LEU A 351 9.87 -21.12 -4.31
CA LEU A 351 8.91 -20.08 -3.93
C LEU A 351 9.49 -19.27 -2.79
N ILE A 352 9.28 -17.98 -2.81
CA ILE A 352 9.51 -17.09 -1.65
C ILE A 352 8.16 -16.85 -0.99
N LEU A 353 8.11 -17.20 0.29
CA LEU A 353 6.93 -17.03 1.12
C LEU A 353 7.21 -16.00 2.22
N PHE A 354 6.23 -15.16 2.51
CA PHE A 354 6.23 -14.39 3.74
C PHE A 354 5.17 -14.98 4.68
N VAL A 355 5.58 -15.28 5.89
CA VAL A 355 4.71 -15.93 6.88
C VAL A 355 4.64 -15.05 8.13
N SER A 356 3.45 -14.63 8.50
CA SER A 356 3.19 -13.84 9.69
C SER A 356 2.05 -14.42 10.52
N SER A 357 1.83 -13.90 11.71
CA SER A 357 0.74 -14.33 12.57
C SER A 357 0.41 -13.26 13.60
N SER A 358 -0.67 -13.45 14.35
CA SER A 358 -1.06 -12.57 15.45
C SER A 358 -0.03 -12.47 16.61
N ASN A 359 1.06 -13.23 16.55
CA ASN A 359 2.13 -13.22 17.56
C ASN A 359 3.54 -13.23 16.93
N SER A 360 3.68 -12.84 15.67
CA SER A 360 4.95 -12.80 14.95
C SER A 360 5.01 -11.60 14.01
N ALA A 361 6.12 -10.90 14.00
CA ALA A 361 6.39 -9.81 13.05
C ALA A 361 6.64 -10.31 11.60
N GLY A 362 6.58 -11.61 11.37
CA GLY A 362 6.78 -12.24 10.08
C GLY A 362 8.21 -12.69 9.80
N THR A 363 8.32 -13.63 8.87
CA THR A 363 9.58 -14.18 8.39
C THR A 363 9.45 -14.52 6.91
N TYR A 364 10.45 -14.16 6.11
CA TYR A 364 10.61 -14.63 4.74
C TYR A 364 11.21 -16.02 4.73
N TYR A 365 10.66 -16.88 3.90
CA TYR A 365 11.12 -18.26 3.68
C TYR A 365 11.37 -18.51 2.20
N ILE A 366 12.34 -19.38 1.92
CA ILE A 366 12.49 -20.03 0.62
C ILE A 366 11.98 -21.47 0.72
N ALA A 367 11.04 -21.81 -0.14
CA ALA A 367 10.50 -23.16 -0.26
C ALA A 367 11.00 -23.81 -1.54
N ASP A 368 11.54 -25.03 -1.45
CA ASP A 368 11.96 -25.85 -2.58
C ASP A 368 10.94 -26.98 -2.76
N THR A 369 10.19 -26.95 -3.87
CA THR A 369 9.10 -27.89 -4.13
C THR A 369 9.58 -29.29 -4.48
N LYS A 370 10.82 -29.44 -5.00
CA LYS A 370 11.45 -30.74 -5.33
C LYS A 370 11.91 -31.47 -4.09
N THR A 371 12.64 -30.75 -3.22
CA THR A 371 13.18 -31.33 -1.97
C THR A 371 12.18 -31.27 -0.81
N LYS A 372 11.09 -30.51 -0.97
CA LYS A 372 10.05 -30.25 0.07
C LYS A 372 10.61 -29.60 1.33
N ARG A 373 11.66 -28.81 1.19
CA ARG A 373 12.27 -28.04 2.28
C ARG A 373 11.71 -26.62 2.27
N VAL A 374 11.64 -26.03 3.47
CA VAL A 374 11.30 -24.64 3.69
C VAL A 374 12.33 -24.09 4.67
N ASP A 375 13.17 -23.18 4.21
CA ASP A 375 14.26 -22.62 4.99
C ASP A 375 14.01 -21.10 5.23
N PRO A 376 14.26 -20.56 6.44
CA PRO A 376 14.07 -19.14 6.73
C PRO A 376 15.17 -18.30 6.05
N ILE A 377 14.78 -17.14 5.52
CA ILE A 377 15.69 -16.13 4.98
C ILE A 377 15.97 -15.06 6.05
N GLY A 378 14.92 -14.53 6.69
CA GLY A 378 15.03 -13.53 7.74
C GLY A 378 13.72 -12.83 8.04
N SER A 379 13.73 -12.02 9.09
CA SER A 379 12.55 -11.26 9.56
C SER A 379 12.66 -9.77 9.19
N PRO A 380 11.54 -9.10 8.87
CA PRO A 380 11.49 -7.64 8.76
C PRO A 380 11.90 -6.92 10.05
N TYR A 381 11.55 -7.47 11.20
CA TYR A 381 11.79 -6.87 12.51
C TYR A 381 12.54 -7.82 13.47
N PRO A 382 13.83 -8.12 13.21
CA PRO A 382 14.58 -9.11 13.98
C PRO A 382 14.85 -8.68 15.43
N LYS A 383 14.67 -7.39 15.76
CA LYS A 383 14.82 -6.85 17.13
C LYS A 383 13.54 -6.99 17.96
N ILE A 384 12.44 -7.46 17.37
CA ILE A 384 11.18 -7.70 18.07
C ILE A 384 11.03 -9.21 18.23
N ALA A 385 11.22 -9.69 19.46
CA ALA A 385 11.03 -11.10 19.75
C ALA A 385 9.53 -11.48 19.69
N PRO A 386 9.17 -12.74 19.40
CA PRO A 386 7.78 -13.19 19.47
C PRO A 386 7.11 -12.93 20.85
N ALA A 387 7.92 -12.88 21.90
CA ALA A 387 7.46 -12.52 23.24
C ALA A 387 7.00 -11.06 23.35
N ASP A 388 7.50 -10.15 22.50
CA ASP A 388 7.17 -8.73 22.50
C ASP A 388 6.01 -8.37 21.57
N VAL A 389 5.56 -9.32 20.74
CA VAL A 389 4.41 -9.11 19.85
C VAL A 389 3.12 -9.19 20.65
N ALA A 390 2.38 -8.09 20.69
CA ALA A 390 1.08 -7.97 21.36
C ALA A 390 0.01 -8.84 20.67
N ASN A 391 -1.03 -9.21 21.40
CA ASN A 391 -2.10 -10.06 20.88
C ASN A 391 -2.98 -9.27 19.89
N ILE A 392 -3.19 -9.82 18.70
CA ILE A 392 -4.01 -9.22 17.64
C ILE A 392 -5.25 -10.10 17.42
N LYS A 393 -6.42 -9.50 17.35
CA LYS A 393 -7.67 -10.21 17.02
C LYS A 393 -8.63 -9.33 16.24
N MET A 394 -9.42 -9.95 15.34
CA MET A 394 -10.56 -9.30 14.73
C MET A 394 -11.73 -9.31 15.69
N ILE A 395 -12.38 -8.17 15.86
CA ILE A 395 -13.63 -8.01 16.59
C ILE A 395 -14.71 -7.40 15.67
N GLN A 396 -15.95 -7.49 16.10
CA GLN A 396 -17.07 -6.83 15.44
C GLN A 396 -17.95 -6.14 16.48
N TYR A 397 -18.47 -4.98 16.12
CA TYR A 397 -19.42 -4.25 16.95
C TYR A 397 -20.48 -3.55 16.09
N PRO A 398 -21.68 -3.31 16.63
CA PRO A 398 -22.69 -2.52 15.94
C PRO A 398 -22.37 -1.02 16.10
N ALA A 399 -22.42 -0.27 14.99
CA ALA A 399 -22.55 1.17 15.03
C ALA A 399 -23.93 1.57 15.59
N ALA A 400 -24.09 2.83 15.98
CA ALA A 400 -25.34 3.33 16.56
C ALA A 400 -26.57 3.15 15.64
N ASP A 401 -26.37 3.10 14.32
CA ASP A 401 -27.43 2.86 13.33
C ASP A 401 -27.58 1.37 12.94
N GLY A 402 -26.88 0.46 13.65
CA GLY A 402 -26.98 -0.99 13.46
C GLY A 402 -26.05 -1.56 12.40
N LEU A 403 -25.24 -0.74 11.69
CA LEU A 403 -24.24 -1.23 10.76
C LEU A 403 -23.14 -2.01 11.52
N THR A 404 -22.80 -3.22 11.06
CA THR A 404 -21.72 -3.99 11.67
C THR A 404 -20.38 -3.49 11.24
N ILE A 405 -19.55 -3.05 12.18
CA ILE A 405 -18.18 -2.59 11.98
C ILE A 405 -17.20 -3.69 12.39
N GLN A 406 -16.28 -4.05 11.50
CA GLN A 406 -15.12 -4.89 11.85
C GLN A 406 -13.99 -4.00 12.35
N ALA A 407 -13.20 -4.49 13.31
CA ALA A 407 -12.04 -3.78 13.79
C ALA A 407 -10.94 -4.74 14.23
N VAL A 408 -9.71 -4.33 14.09
CA VAL A 408 -8.57 -5.03 14.69
C VAL A 408 -8.36 -4.48 16.10
N LEU A 409 -8.34 -5.38 17.07
CA LEU A 409 -8.00 -5.06 18.46
C LEU A 409 -6.64 -5.67 18.80
N THR A 410 -5.68 -4.81 19.12
CA THR A 410 -4.37 -5.20 19.62
C THR A 410 -4.31 -4.92 21.12
N THR A 411 -4.02 -5.94 21.94
CA THR A 411 -3.97 -5.80 23.40
C THR A 411 -2.56 -6.08 23.93
N PRO A 412 -2.10 -5.30 24.94
CA PRO A 412 -0.75 -5.43 25.49
C PRO A 412 -0.52 -6.82 26.08
N LYS A 413 0.62 -7.42 25.79
CA LYS A 413 0.98 -8.75 26.30
C LYS A 413 1.25 -8.72 27.79
N GLY A 414 0.81 -9.75 28.51
CA GLY A 414 1.05 -9.87 29.94
C GLY A 414 0.19 -8.96 30.83
N ARG A 415 -0.78 -8.25 30.28
CA ARG A 415 -1.79 -7.48 31.01
C ARG A 415 -3.18 -8.10 30.82
N PRO A 416 -4.03 -8.09 31.85
CA PRO A 416 -5.44 -8.45 31.69
C PRO A 416 -6.14 -7.50 30.69
N GLU A 417 -7.03 -8.03 29.86
CA GLU A 417 -7.90 -7.22 29.00
C GLU A 417 -9.04 -6.59 29.84
N ALA A 418 -8.67 -5.74 30.79
CA ALA A 418 -9.61 -5.09 31.70
C ALA A 418 -9.16 -3.67 32.04
N ASN A 419 -10.05 -2.70 31.84
CA ASN A 419 -9.82 -1.28 32.12
C ASN A 419 -8.52 -0.71 31.54
N LEU A 420 -8.12 -1.18 30.35
CA LEU A 420 -6.91 -0.71 29.67
C LEU A 420 -7.10 0.73 29.15
N PRO A 421 -6.04 1.55 29.16
CA PRO A 421 -6.05 2.77 28.36
C PRO A 421 -6.10 2.41 26.87
N LEU A 422 -6.80 3.21 26.07
CA LEU A 422 -7.05 2.94 24.66
C LEU A 422 -6.41 4.01 23.77
N VAL A 423 -5.87 3.56 22.65
CA VAL A 423 -5.59 4.41 21.48
C VAL A 423 -6.45 3.91 20.33
N VAL A 424 -7.30 4.78 19.79
CA VAL A 424 -8.00 4.53 18.53
C VAL A 424 -7.07 4.93 17.40
N LEU A 425 -6.79 4.00 16.48
CA LEU A 425 -5.83 4.15 15.37
C LEU A 425 -6.56 3.95 14.04
N PRO A 426 -7.34 4.94 13.55
CA PRO A 426 -8.02 4.83 12.27
C PRO A 426 -7.03 4.88 11.11
N HIS A 427 -7.21 3.99 10.13
CA HIS A 427 -6.40 3.96 8.92
C HIS A 427 -6.62 5.18 8.01
N GLY A 428 -5.68 5.39 7.08
CA GLY A 428 -5.80 6.37 5.99
C GLY A 428 -6.76 5.91 4.88
N GLY A 429 -6.82 6.69 3.81
CA GLY A 429 -7.68 6.38 2.67
C GLY A 429 -8.74 7.45 2.44
N PRO A 430 -10.03 7.27 2.76
CA PRO A 430 -10.65 6.27 3.65
C PRO A 430 -10.87 4.88 3.05
N GLN A 431 -10.83 4.73 1.73
CA GLN A 431 -11.00 3.45 1.05
C GLN A 431 -9.72 2.60 1.21
N SER A 432 -9.55 2.05 2.41
CA SER A 432 -8.48 1.17 2.85
C SER A 432 -9.02 0.20 3.90
N GLN A 433 -8.17 -0.59 4.55
CA GLN A 433 -8.55 -1.46 5.66
C GLN A 433 -7.34 -1.82 6.52
N ASP A 434 -7.61 -2.23 7.77
CA ASP A 434 -6.68 -2.88 8.67
C ASP A 434 -7.00 -4.37 8.81
N ASP A 435 -5.97 -5.19 8.96
CA ASP A 435 -6.04 -6.65 9.05
C ASP A 435 -5.32 -7.19 10.29
N VAL A 436 -5.57 -8.47 10.61
CA VAL A 436 -4.95 -9.16 11.77
C VAL A 436 -3.48 -9.54 11.52
N THR A 437 -2.72 -8.62 10.94
CA THR A 437 -1.29 -8.76 10.66
C THR A 437 -0.47 -7.91 11.62
N PHE A 438 0.85 -8.11 11.61
CA PHE A 438 1.76 -7.27 12.39
C PHE A 438 1.78 -5.85 11.82
N ASP A 439 1.11 -4.94 12.50
CA ASP A 439 1.21 -3.50 12.26
C ASP A 439 2.22 -2.90 13.24
N TRP A 440 3.33 -2.35 12.71
CA TRP A 440 4.42 -1.81 13.53
C TRP A 440 3.97 -0.68 14.45
N TRP A 441 2.99 0.11 14.02
CA TRP A 441 2.48 1.25 14.75
C TRP A 441 1.57 0.82 15.90
N ALA A 442 0.58 -0.02 15.63
CA ALA A 442 -0.28 -0.62 16.65
C ALA A 442 0.53 -1.42 17.66
N GLN A 443 1.52 -2.19 17.21
CA GLN A 443 2.41 -2.96 18.08
C GLN A 443 3.29 -2.07 18.96
N ALA A 444 3.82 -0.97 18.44
CA ALA A 444 4.57 0.00 19.23
C ALA A 444 3.71 0.60 20.36
N ILE A 445 2.48 1.00 20.04
CA ILE A 445 1.53 1.54 21.01
C ILE A 445 1.19 0.49 22.08
N ALA A 446 0.86 -0.72 21.65
CA ALA A 446 0.51 -1.82 22.56
C ALA A 446 1.67 -2.23 23.48
N SER A 447 2.92 -2.16 22.99
CA SER A 447 4.13 -2.44 23.78
C SER A 447 4.29 -1.47 24.97
N ARG A 448 3.63 -0.31 24.93
CA ARG A 448 3.62 0.69 26.02
C ARG A 448 2.44 0.51 26.99
N GLY A 449 1.65 -0.56 26.82
CA GLY A 449 0.57 -0.93 27.74
C GLY A 449 -0.82 -0.46 27.38
N TYR A 450 -1.03 0.01 26.15
CA TYR A 450 -2.32 0.44 25.62
C TYR A 450 -3.03 -0.69 24.86
N ALA A 451 -4.35 -0.74 24.95
CA ALA A 451 -5.15 -1.35 23.91
C ALA A 451 -5.13 -0.45 22.68
N VAL A 452 -5.12 -1.05 21.48
CA VAL A 452 -5.21 -0.32 20.21
C VAL A 452 -6.41 -0.83 19.45
N LEU A 453 -7.31 0.07 19.07
CA LEU A 453 -8.47 -0.24 18.22
C LEU A 453 -8.25 0.38 16.85
N GLN A 454 -8.22 -0.48 15.82
CA GLN A 454 -8.14 -0.08 14.41
C GLN A 454 -9.48 -0.42 13.73
N PRO A 455 -10.45 0.51 13.72
CA PRO A 455 -11.75 0.27 13.13
C PRO A 455 -11.68 0.30 11.59
N ASN A 456 -12.24 -0.71 10.94
CA ASN A 456 -12.62 -0.65 9.53
C ASN A 456 -14.02 0.02 9.46
N PHE A 457 -14.04 1.34 9.61
CA PHE A 457 -15.25 2.16 9.60
C PHE A 457 -15.93 2.11 8.23
N ARG A 458 -17.21 2.50 8.14
CA ARG A 458 -17.91 2.57 6.85
C ARG A 458 -17.09 3.37 5.83
N GLY A 459 -17.02 2.89 4.60
CA GLY A 459 -16.12 3.42 3.59
C GLY A 459 -14.83 2.62 3.42
N SER A 460 -14.52 1.70 4.36
CA SER A 460 -13.37 0.78 4.23
C SER A 460 -13.62 -0.31 3.19
N THR A 461 -12.55 -0.97 2.74
CA THR A 461 -12.59 -1.97 1.65
C THR A 461 -12.70 -3.42 2.13
N ASN A 462 -12.77 -3.64 3.45
CA ASN A 462 -12.83 -4.98 4.08
C ASN A 462 -14.16 -5.72 3.89
N ALA A 463 -15.21 -5.01 3.49
CA ALA A 463 -16.55 -5.56 3.27
C ALA A 463 -16.99 -5.40 1.81
N ASP A 464 -18.28 -5.33 1.53
CA ASP A 464 -18.80 -5.21 0.17
C ASP A 464 -18.79 -3.76 -0.35
N HIS A 465 -19.19 -3.63 -1.62
CA HIS A 465 -19.31 -2.33 -2.27
C HIS A 465 -20.30 -1.41 -1.53
N ALA A 466 -21.39 -1.95 -1.02
CA ALA A 466 -22.39 -1.17 -0.27
C ALA A 466 -21.78 -0.58 1.02
N PHE A 467 -20.94 -1.34 1.71
CA PHE A 467 -20.21 -0.86 2.90
C PHE A 467 -19.22 0.25 2.55
N MET A 468 -18.50 0.09 1.44
CA MET A 468 -17.59 1.13 0.95
C MET A 468 -18.35 2.40 0.54
N GLU A 469 -19.46 2.26 -0.20
CA GLU A 469 -20.31 3.40 -0.61
C GLU A 469 -21.00 4.08 0.59
N ALA A 470 -21.28 3.35 1.68
CA ALA A 470 -21.87 3.91 2.90
C ALA A 470 -20.99 4.96 3.59
N GLY A 471 -19.70 5.06 3.22
CA GLY A 471 -18.80 6.13 3.67
C GLY A 471 -18.92 7.43 2.87
N ASN A 472 -19.54 7.40 1.69
CA ASN A 472 -19.66 8.59 0.86
C ASN A 472 -20.55 9.64 1.53
N GLY A 473 -20.01 10.85 1.66
CA GLY A 473 -20.70 11.94 2.32
C GLY A 473 -20.70 11.88 3.85
N GLU A 474 -19.99 10.93 4.47
CA GLU A 474 -20.00 10.71 5.91
C GLU A 474 -18.70 11.15 6.62
N TRP A 475 -17.83 11.91 5.96
CA TRP A 475 -16.69 12.55 6.61
C TRP A 475 -17.17 13.47 7.74
N GLY A 476 -16.60 13.30 8.95
CA GLY A 476 -17.04 14.03 10.15
C GLY A 476 -18.43 13.66 10.68
N GLY A 477 -19.15 12.80 9.95
CA GLY A 477 -20.45 12.24 10.31
C GLY A 477 -20.36 10.81 10.85
N LYS A 478 -21.05 9.87 10.21
CA LYS A 478 -21.12 8.47 10.68
C LYS A 478 -19.79 7.74 10.64
N MET A 479 -18.88 8.08 9.70
CA MET A 479 -17.52 7.54 9.72
C MET A 479 -16.79 7.88 11.02
N GLN A 480 -17.06 9.06 11.60
CA GLN A 480 -16.48 9.47 12.88
C GLN A 480 -17.18 8.76 14.06
N THR A 481 -18.51 8.60 14.02
CA THR A 481 -19.22 7.92 15.11
C THR A 481 -18.94 6.42 15.13
N ASP A 482 -18.66 5.77 13.99
CA ASP A 482 -18.21 4.38 13.94
C ASP A 482 -16.97 4.15 14.84
N LEU A 483 -16.06 5.13 14.92
CA LEU A 483 -14.87 5.04 15.77
C LEU A 483 -15.25 5.10 17.27
N SER A 484 -16.11 6.04 17.65
CA SER A 484 -16.55 6.22 19.04
C SER A 484 -17.50 5.12 19.51
N ASP A 485 -18.28 4.51 18.61
CA ASP A 485 -19.11 3.34 18.91
C ASP A 485 -18.23 2.13 19.30
N GLY A 486 -17.06 1.97 18.65
CA GLY A 486 -16.06 0.97 19.03
C GLY A 486 -15.49 1.21 20.43
N VAL A 487 -15.23 2.48 20.79
CA VAL A 487 -14.83 2.84 22.16
C VAL A 487 -15.90 2.46 23.16
N ALA A 488 -17.17 2.83 22.90
CA ALA A 488 -18.29 2.52 23.78
C ALA A 488 -18.53 1.00 23.93
N PHE A 489 -18.38 0.25 22.84
CA PHE A 489 -18.47 -1.22 22.84
C PHE A 489 -17.40 -1.85 23.75
N LEU A 490 -16.14 -1.47 23.62
CA LEU A 490 -15.04 -2.00 24.43
C LEU A 490 -15.16 -1.58 25.90
N ALA A 491 -15.62 -0.37 26.17
CA ALA A 491 -15.87 0.11 27.52
C ALA A 491 -17.02 -0.67 28.19
N LYS A 492 -18.11 -0.92 27.49
CA LYS A 492 -19.23 -1.76 27.98
C LYS A 492 -18.79 -3.20 28.26
N ALA A 493 -17.85 -3.73 27.48
CA ALA A 493 -17.27 -5.05 27.69
C ALA A 493 -16.24 -5.06 28.86
N GLY A 494 -15.91 -3.91 29.46
CA GLY A 494 -14.92 -3.79 30.53
C GLY A 494 -13.48 -3.93 30.08
N VAL A 495 -13.22 -3.97 28.77
CA VAL A 495 -11.86 -4.12 28.18
C VAL A 495 -11.06 -2.84 28.36
N VAL A 496 -11.68 -1.68 28.14
CA VAL A 496 -11.03 -0.37 28.20
C VAL A 496 -11.73 0.58 29.15
N ASP A 497 -10.96 1.55 29.66
CA ASP A 497 -11.49 2.67 30.45
C ASP A 497 -11.90 3.81 29.51
N PRO A 498 -13.18 4.14 29.38
CA PRO A 498 -13.67 5.19 28.48
C PRO A 498 -13.15 6.60 28.83
N LYS A 499 -12.57 6.79 30.03
CA LYS A 499 -11.95 8.04 30.44
C LYS A 499 -10.48 8.13 30.03
N ARG A 500 -9.91 7.08 29.46
CA ARG A 500 -8.49 6.96 29.11
C ARG A 500 -8.32 6.57 27.65
N VAL A 501 -8.85 7.44 26.75
CA VAL A 501 -8.87 7.21 25.30
C VAL A 501 -8.18 8.37 24.60
N CYS A 502 -7.20 8.09 23.73
CA CYS A 502 -6.67 9.03 22.74
C CYS A 502 -6.92 8.49 21.34
N ILE A 503 -6.82 9.36 20.35
CA ILE A 503 -6.91 9.01 18.94
C ILE A 503 -5.61 9.41 18.23
N PHE A 504 -5.08 8.52 17.38
CA PHE A 504 -3.82 8.68 16.66
C PHE A 504 -3.98 8.12 15.26
N GLY A 505 -3.78 8.91 14.23
CA GLY A 505 -3.94 8.42 12.86
C GLY A 505 -3.23 9.28 11.84
N ALA A 506 -3.11 8.76 10.61
CA ALA A 506 -2.47 9.43 9.49
C ALA A 506 -3.43 9.64 8.31
N SER A 507 -3.19 10.70 7.51
CA SER A 507 -3.99 10.99 6.32
C SER A 507 -5.48 11.17 6.67
N TYR A 508 -6.39 10.35 6.11
CA TYR A 508 -7.78 10.33 6.59
C TYR A 508 -7.85 10.06 8.10
N GLY A 509 -7.05 9.12 8.64
CA GLY A 509 -6.97 8.87 10.08
C GLY A 509 -6.49 10.09 10.88
N GLY A 510 -5.62 10.91 10.30
CA GLY A 510 -5.20 12.20 10.86
C GLY A 510 -6.34 13.23 10.88
N TYR A 511 -7.14 13.29 9.82
CA TYR A 511 -8.40 14.05 9.80
C TYR A 511 -9.35 13.54 10.90
N ALA A 512 -9.55 12.23 11.00
CA ALA A 512 -10.42 11.62 12.00
C ALA A 512 -9.97 11.94 13.43
N ALA A 513 -8.64 12.01 13.67
CA ALA A 513 -8.09 12.45 14.94
C ALA A 513 -8.47 13.91 15.25
N LEU A 514 -8.35 14.82 14.29
CA LEU A 514 -8.75 16.21 14.44
C LEU A 514 -10.28 16.37 14.59
N ALA A 515 -11.05 15.67 13.76
CA ALA A 515 -12.52 15.67 13.82
C ALA A 515 -13.03 15.11 15.17
N GLY A 516 -12.36 14.10 15.71
CA GLY A 516 -12.68 13.48 16.99
C GLY A 516 -12.64 14.44 18.18
N VAL A 517 -11.80 15.48 18.13
CA VAL A 517 -11.67 16.48 19.21
C VAL A 517 -12.30 17.83 18.87
N ALA A 518 -12.57 18.09 17.59
CA ALA A 518 -13.18 19.36 17.15
C ALA A 518 -14.69 19.24 16.90
N LEU A 519 -15.16 18.09 16.36
CA LEU A 519 -16.55 17.87 15.97
C LEU A 519 -17.31 16.94 16.91
N GLN A 520 -16.60 16.07 17.65
CA GLN A 520 -17.16 15.26 18.74
C GLN A 520 -16.69 15.77 20.10
N LYS A 521 -17.45 15.51 21.14
CA LYS A 521 -17.12 15.95 22.51
C LYS A 521 -17.07 14.78 23.49
N GLY A 522 -16.15 14.90 24.46
CA GLY A 522 -16.07 14.01 25.62
C GLY A 522 -15.60 12.58 25.36
N VAL A 523 -15.09 12.25 24.13
CA VAL A 523 -14.60 10.91 23.80
C VAL A 523 -13.11 10.79 24.02
N TYR A 524 -12.32 11.76 23.56
CA TYR A 524 -10.86 11.66 23.52
C TYR A 524 -10.17 12.62 24.46
N ARG A 525 -9.18 12.15 25.20
CA ARG A 525 -8.30 12.94 26.07
C ARG A 525 -7.19 13.67 25.32
N CYS A 526 -6.78 13.12 24.18
CA CYS A 526 -5.77 13.71 23.32
C CYS A 526 -5.93 13.22 21.88
N ALA A 527 -5.42 13.99 20.92
CA ALA A 527 -5.40 13.64 19.50
C ALA A 527 -4.00 13.84 18.92
N VAL A 528 -3.54 12.86 18.15
CA VAL A 528 -2.32 12.95 17.34
C VAL A 528 -2.69 12.80 15.88
N SER A 529 -2.46 13.85 15.10
CA SER A 529 -2.75 13.90 13.66
C SER A 529 -1.46 13.90 12.86
N VAL A 530 -1.25 12.88 12.05
CA VAL A 530 -0.13 12.81 11.10
C VAL A 530 -0.66 13.11 9.70
N ALA A 531 -0.17 14.17 9.07
CA ALA A 531 -0.55 14.56 7.71
C ALA A 531 -2.07 14.58 7.47
N GLY A 532 -2.86 15.01 8.49
CA GLY A 532 -4.33 15.06 8.40
C GLY A 532 -4.83 16.31 7.67
N PRO A 533 -5.76 16.18 6.69
CA PRO A 533 -6.50 17.32 6.18
C PRO A 533 -7.27 18.03 7.29
N SER A 534 -7.29 19.35 7.30
CA SER A 534 -7.94 20.15 8.35
C SER A 534 -8.95 21.15 7.83
N ASP A 535 -8.78 21.65 6.60
CA ASP A 535 -9.66 22.60 5.91
C ASP A 535 -10.14 22.01 4.58
N LEU A 536 -11.19 21.19 4.61
CA LEU A 536 -11.69 20.49 3.42
C LEU A 536 -12.28 21.46 2.38
N ALA A 537 -12.82 22.61 2.82
CA ALA A 537 -13.35 23.63 1.92
C ALA A 537 -12.22 24.31 1.13
N GLY A 538 -11.19 24.78 1.82
CA GLY A 538 -10.01 25.37 1.20
C GLY A 538 -9.28 24.37 0.30
N ARG A 539 -9.11 23.13 0.78
CA ARG A 539 -8.46 22.07 0.01
C ARG A 539 -9.17 21.77 -1.31
N LEU A 540 -10.49 21.55 -1.28
CA LEU A 540 -11.25 21.28 -2.51
C LEU A 540 -11.19 22.45 -3.49
N HIS A 541 -11.20 23.70 -2.98
CA HIS A 541 -11.03 24.89 -3.79
C HIS A 541 -9.67 24.90 -4.50
N ASP A 542 -8.58 24.69 -3.76
CA ASP A 542 -7.21 24.69 -4.28
C ASP A 542 -7.00 23.56 -5.29
N GLU A 543 -7.50 22.34 -4.99
CA GLU A 543 -7.44 21.19 -5.89
C GLU A 543 -8.21 21.42 -7.21
N ILE A 544 -9.37 22.10 -7.17
CA ILE A 544 -10.11 22.49 -8.38
C ILE A 544 -9.30 23.45 -9.26
N LEU A 545 -8.60 24.42 -8.66
CA LEU A 545 -7.76 25.36 -9.41
C LEU A 545 -6.57 24.64 -10.11
N ILE A 546 -6.01 23.61 -9.48
CA ILE A 546 -4.85 22.87 -9.99
C ILE A 546 -5.27 21.84 -11.05
N TYR A 547 -6.28 21.03 -10.74
CA TYR A 547 -6.63 19.83 -11.53
C TYR A 547 -7.86 20.03 -12.42
N GLY A 548 -8.63 21.11 -12.23
CA GLY A 548 -9.89 21.36 -12.91
C GLY A 548 -11.08 20.64 -12.27
N ASP A 549 -12.23 21.32 -12.30
CA ASP A 549 -13.47 20.86 -11.62
C ASP A 549 -14.00 19.50 -12.08
N LYS A 550 -13.64 19.06 -13.30
CA LYS A 550 -14.09 17.82 -13.92
C LYS A 550 -13.05 16.70 -13.90
N SER A 551 -11.92 16.87 -13.22
CA SER A 551 -10.92 15.81 -13.09
C SER A 551 -11.43 14.66 -12.22
N ASP A 552 -10.87 13.46 -12.42
CA ASP A 552 -11.22 12.26 -11.63
C ASP A 552 -11.01 12.47 -10.13
N LEU A 553 -9.92 13.15 -9.77
CA LEU A 553 -9.63 13.51 -8.39
C LEU A 553 -10.76 14.38 -7.79
N ILE A 554 -11.21 15.40 -8.50
CA ILE A 554 -12.26 16.29 -8.00
C ILE A 554 -13.62 15.59 -7.94
N ARG A 555 -13.94 14.73 -8.93
CA ARG A 555 -15.13 13.87 -8.86
C ARG A 555 -15.11 12.96 -7.64
N TYR A 556 -13.97 12.31 -7.38
CA TYR A 556 -13.76 11.49 -6.19
C TYR A 556 -13.96 12.32 -4.91
N ARG A 557 -13.32 13.50 -4.80
CA ARG A 557 -13.45 14.38 -3.63
C ARG A 557 -14.89 14.80 -3.36
N LYS A 558 -15.60 15.25 -4.40
CA LYS A 558 -17.01 15.64 -4.29
C LYS A 558 -17.88 14.49 -3.80
N ARG A 559 -17.65 13.28 -4.30
CA ARG A 559 -18.37 12.07 -3.90
C ARG A 559 -18.11 11.74 -2.42
N VAL A 560 -16.86 11.62 -2.01
CA VAL A 560 -16.54 11.20 -0.63
C VAL A 560 -16.90 12.26 0.40
N TYR A 561 -16.88 13.54 0.05
CA TYR A 561 -17.37 14.61 0.92
C TYR A 561 -18.90 14.75 0.87
N GLY A 562 -19.56 14.21 -0.15
CA GLY A 562 -21.00 14.34 -0.37
C GLY A 562 -21.42 15.75 -0.74
N VAL A 563 -20.66 16.42 -1.61
CA VAL A 563 -20.87 17.81 -2.03
C VAL A 563 -20.80 17.96 -3.54
N GLN A 564 -21.32 19.07 -4.07
CA GLN A 564 -21.27 19.36 -5.51
C GLN A 564 -20.25 20.46 -5.87
N SER A 565 -19.84 21.27 -4.91
CA SER A 565 -18.90 22.37 -5.14
C SER A 565 -18.06 22.68 -3.89
N ALA A 566 -16.96 23.40 -4.06
CA ALA A 566 -16.12 23.86 -2.94
C ALA A 566 -16.83 24.91 -2.04
N SER A 567 -17.92 25.51 -2.50
CA SER A 567 -18.72 26.47 -1.72
C SER A 567 -19.80 25.82 -0.87
N ASP A 568 -19.95 24.49 -0.93
CA ASP A 568 -20.96 23.78 -0.15
C ASP A 568 -20.74 24.00 1.36
N PRO A 569 -21.74 24.50 2.12
CA PRO A 569 -21.59 24.77 3.54
C PRO A 569 -21.26 23.54 4.38
N LYS A 570 -21.59 22.32 3.90
CA LYS A 570 -21.21 21.06 4.54
C LYS A 570 -19.70 20.95 4.73
N LEU A 571 -18.89 21.37 3.75
CA LEU A 571 -17.43 21.33 3.85
C LEU A 571 -16.93 22.14 5.06
N LYS A 572 -17.53 23.30 5.34
CA LYS A 572 -17.16 24.08 6.51
C LYS A 572 -17.53 23.36 7.81
N ALA A 573 -18.70 22.72 7.84
CA ALA A 573 -19.17 21.99 9.02
C ALA A 573 -18.30 20.78 9.39
N ILE A 574 -17.61 20.19 8.41
CA ILE A 574 -16.74 19.02 8.59
C ILE A 574 -15.24 19.34 8.53
N SER A 575 -14.84 20.63 8.54
CA SER A 575 -13.45 21.08 8.50
C SER A 575 -12.94 21.38 9.91
N PRO A 576 -12.09 20.53 10.54
CA PRO A 576 -11.64 20.72 11.92
C PRO A 576 -10.99 22.07 12.20
N ALA A 577 -10.24 22.64 11.24
CA ALA A 577 -9.61 23.94 11.41
C ALA A 577 -10.62 25.09 11.60
N LEU A 578 -11.84 24.97 11.05
CA LEU A 578 -12.90 25.95 11.21
C LEU A 578 -13.67 25.77 12.53
N HIS A 579 -13.41 24.71 13.27
CA HIS A 579 -13.99 24.36 14.57
C HIS A 579 -12.94 24.33 15.69
N ALA A 580 -11.79 24.97 15.49
CA ALA A 580 -10.70 24.97 16.46
C ALA A 580 -11.12 25.49 17.86
N GLN A 581 -12.08 26.41 17.94
CA GLN A 581 -12.63 26.90 19.22
C GLN A 581 -13.37 25.82 20.01
N ASP A 582 -13.89 24.78 19.34
CA ASP A 582 -14.64 23.69 19.94
C ASP A 582 -13.75 22.55 20.42
N VAL A 583 -12.45 22.58 20.11
CA VAL A 583 -11.48 21.56 20.54
C VAL A 583 -11.37 21.53 22.06
N GLU A 584 -11.61 20.35 22.66
CA GLU A 584 -11.61 20.14 24.11
C GLU A 584 -10.36 19.44 24.64
N ALA A 585 -9.56 18.83 23.78
CA ALA A 585 -8.39 18.04 24.13
C ALA A 585 -7.11 18.59 23.47
N PRO A 586 -5.93 18.40 24.08
CA PRO A 586 -4.66 18.76 23.46
C PRO A 586 -4.43 17.99 22.16
N VAL A 587 -3.81 18.68 21.18
CA VAL A 587 -3.57 18.18 19.84
C VAL A 587 -2.06 18.16 19.54
N LEU A 588 -1.55 17.04 19.03
CA LEU A 588 -0.25 17.00 18.40
C LEU A 588 -0.43 16.90 16.87
N LEU A 589 0.17 17.83 16.16
CA LEU A 589 0.27 17.83 14.70
C LEU A 589 1.66 17.32 14.30
N ILE A 590 1.72 16.35 13.40
CA ILE A 590 2.97 15.84 12.83
C ILE A 590 2.83 15.84 11.31
N HIS A 591 3.81 16.40 10.56
CA HIS A 591 3.67 16.46 9.11
C HIS A 591 5.03 16.48 8.40
N GLY A 592 5.13 15.72 7.33
CA GLY A 592 6.26 15.73 6.40
C GLY A 592 6.26 16.96 5.50
N LYS A 593 7.41 17.61 5.33
CA LYS A 593 7.50 18.79 4.46
C LYS A 593 7.34 18.49 2.98
N ASP A 594 7.71 17.27 2.58
CA ASP A 594 7.70 16.83 1.19
C ASP A 594 6.43 16.04 0.85
N ASP A 595 5.38 16.18 1.69
CA ASP A 595 4.09 15.55 1.46
C ASP A 595 3.36 16.19 0.27
N THR A 596 3.18 15.40 -0.79
CA THR A 596 2.49 15.80 -2.03
C THR A 596 1.04 15.29 -2.11
N VAL A 597 0.60 14.49 -1.14
CA VAL A 597 -0.77 13.96 -1.06
C VAL A 597 -1.67 14.84 -0.20
N VAL A 598 -1.20 15.19 0.99
CA VAL A 598 -1.83 16.18 1.86
C VAL A 598 -0.83 17.31 2.05
N PRO A 599 -1.07 18.50 1.50
CA PRO A 599 -0.11 19.61 1.60
C PRO A 599 0.23 19.94 3.04
N PHE A 600 1.51 20.19 3.33
CA PHE A 600 2.00 20.59 4.66
C PHE A 600 1.22 21.78 5.25
N SER A 601 0.69 22.66 4.38
CA SER A 601 -0.15 23.78 4.74
C SER A 601 -1.41 23.39 5.52
N GLU A 602 -1.91 22.15 5.38
CA GLU A 602 -3.08 21.71 6.14
C GLU A 602 -2.80 21.68 7.66
N SER A 603 -1.66 21.13 8.08
CA SER A 603 -1.25 21.19 9.48
C SER A 603 -0.91 22.62 9.94
N GLN A 604 -0.38 23.47 9.06
CA GLN A 604 -0.14 24.88 9.38
C GLN A 604 -1.46 25.65 9.60
N LYS A 605 -2.48 25.41 8.77
CA LYS A 605 -3.83 25.97 8.95
C LYS A 605 -4.42 25.58 10.30
N MET A 606 -4.35 24.28 10.64
CA MET A 606 -4.85 23.79 11.93
C MET A 606 -4.08 24.39 13.12
N ALA A 607 -2.74 24.45 13.06
CA ALA A 607 -1.91 25.05 14.10
C ALA A 607 -2.28 26.53 14.32
N SER A 608 -2.46 27.29 13.22
CA SER A 608 -2.86 28.69 13.28
C SER A 608 -4.25 28.86 13.90
N ALA A 609 -5.20 28.00 13.54
CA ALA A 609 -6.55 28.02 14.08
C ALA A 609 -6.58 27.70 15.58
N LEU A 610 -5.86 26.65 16.03
CA LEU A 610 -5.71 26.29 17.43
C LEU A 610 -5.05 27.42 18.25
N LYS A 611 -3.98 28.02 17.70
CA LYS A 611 -3.33 29.17 18.33
C LYS A 611 -4.29 30.35 18.51
N SER A 612 -5.05 30.69 17.47
CA SER A 612 -6.05 31.79 17.50
C SER A 612 -7.18 31.51 18.49
N ALA A 613 -7.55 30.24 18.67
CA ALA A 613 -8.56 29.79 19.62
C ALA A 613 -8.02 29.60 21.05
N GLY A 614 -6.73 29.82 21.30
CA GLY A 614 -6.09 29.62 22.61
C GLY A 614 -6.07 28.15 23.07
N LYS A 615 -6.10 27.19 22.14
CA LYS A 615 -6.14 25.76 22.44
C LYS A 615 -4.74 25.17 22.52
N PRO A 616 -4.49 24.20 23.44
CA PRO A 616 -3.19 23.58 23.58
C PRO A 616 -2.86 22.68 22.38
N TYR A 617 -1.73 22.92 21.74
CA TYR A 617 -1.21 22.08 20.67
C TYR A 617 0.32 22.03 20.65
N GLU A 618 0.84 20.98 20.06
CA GLU A 618 2.25 20.81 19.69
C GLU A 618 2.34 20.56 18.19
N PHE A 619 3.45 20.94 17.54
CA PHE A 619 3.65 20.74 16.12
C PHE A 619 5.06 20.24 15.83
N VAL A 620 5.15 19.05 15.25
CA VAL A 620 6.39 18.39 14.84
C VAL A 620 6.47 18.36 13.32
N THR A 621 7.52 18.96 12.79
CA THR A 621 7.83 18.96 11.36
C THR A 621 8.83 17.85 11.05
N LEU A 622 8.52 17.01 10.08
CA LEU A 622 9.41 15.98 9.58
C LEU A 622 10.08 16.46 8.29
N ASN A 623 11.35 16.85 8.38
CA ASN A 623 12.09 17.37 7.23
C ASN A 623 12.50 16.23 6.29
N GLY A 624 12.29 16.37 4.98
CA GLY A 624 12.59 15.36 3.98
C GLY A 624 11.66 14.13 4.04
N GLU A 625 10.52 14.24 4.76
CA GLU A 625 9.54 13.16 4.85
C GLU A 625 8.35 13.42 3.95
N ASP A 626 7.88 12.36 3.32
CA ASP A 626 6.69 12.34 2.48
C ASP A 626 5.42 11.91 3.23
N HIS A 627 4.35 11.62 2.46
CA HIS A 627 3.08 11.14 2.99
C HIS A 627 3.15 9.74 3.62
N TRP A 628 4.13 8.92 3.22
CA TRP A 628 4.16 7.48 3.50
C TRP A 628 5.08 7.08 4.65
N LEU A 629 5.71 8.04 5.31
CA LEU A 629 6.73 7.79 6.34
C LEU A 629 7.85 6.89 5.82
N SER A 630 8.36 7.24 4.64
CA SER A 630 9.31 6.43 3.88
C SER A 630 10.75 6.49 4.42
N ASN A 631 11.06 7.45 5.28
CA ASN A 631 12.40 7.66 5.86
C ASN A 631 12.46 7.13 7.30
N GLY A 632 13.41 6.26 7.60
CA GLY A 632 13.55 5.62 8.91
C GLY A 632 13.77 6.57 10.08
N ALA A 633 14.51 7.67 9.89
CA ALA A 633 14.77 8.64 10.94
C ALA A 633 13.49 9.41 11.32
N THR A 634 12.77 9.93 10.34
CA THR A 634 11.52 10.70 10.54
C THR A 634 10.36 9.80 10.97
N ARG A 635 10.31 8.56 10.52
CA ARG A 635 9.36 7.55 10.99
C ARG A 635 9.54 7.26 12.49
N LYS A 636 10.79 7.11 12.96
CA LYS A 636 11.11 6.99 14.40
C LYS A 636 10.76 8.27 15.16
N GLN A 637 11.07 9.46 14.58
CA GLN A 637 10.73 10.75 15.18
C GLN A 637 9.22 10.89 15.40
N MET A 638 8.42 10.54 14.37
CA MET A 638 6.96 10.57 14.43
C MET A 638 6.43 9.68 15.55
N LEU A 639 6.87 8.41 15.59
CA LEU A 639 6.43 7.44 16.59
C LEU A 639 6.80 7.89 18.00
N THR A 640 8.03 8.34 18.20
CA THR A 640 8.53 8.79 19.52
C THR A 640 7.77 10.02 20.01
N ALA A 641 7.55 11.01 19.14
CA ALA A 641 6.78 12.21 19.48
C ALA A 641 5.32 11.88 19.80
N GLY A 642 4.68 11.04 18.96
CA GLY A 642 3.31 10.59 19.16
C GLY A 642 3.13 9.85 20.49
N MET A 643 4.02 8.90 20.81
CA MET A 643 3.96 8.15 22.05
C MET A 643 4.22 9.03 23.28
N ALA A 644 5.23 9.90 23.24
CA ALA A 644 5.50 10.82 24.34
C ALA A 644 4.30 11.73 24.64
N PHE A 645 3.60 12.20 23.57
CA PHE A 645 2.41 13.00 23.73
C PHE A 645 1.23 12.21 24.33
N ILE A 646 1.01 10.98 23.87
CA ILE A 646 -0.04 10.11 24.42
C ILE A 646 0.25 9.79 25.89
N GLU A 647 1.46 9.41 26.23
CA GLU A 647 1.85 9.10 27.61
C GLU A 647 1.70 10.30 28.55
N LYS A 648 1.96 11.52 28.06
CA LYS A 648 1.78 12.76 28.82
C LYS A 648 0.31 13.01 29.19
N TYR A 649 -0.63 12.77 28.28
CA TYR A 649 -2.04 13.10 28.48
C TYR A 649 -2.92 11.90 28.82
N ASN A 650 -2.45 10.69 28.60
CA ASN A 650 -3.14 9.43 28.87
C ASN A 650 -2.15 8.37 29.36
N PRO A 651 -1.57 8.51 30.55
CA PRO A 651 -0.54 7.60 31.06
C PRO A 651 -1.05 6.14 31.08
N PRO A 652 -0.17 5.14 30.79
CA PRO A 652 -0.58 3.74 30.65
C PRO A 652 -0.90 3.05 31.99
N ASN A 653 -0.60 3.67 33.13
CA ASN A 653 -0.79 3.13 34.49
C ASN A 653 -1.92 3.82 35.23
#